data_990e0358864a94c3d8830aa437d8cf20
#
_entry.id   990e0358864a94c3d8830aa437d8cf20
#
_cell.length_a   1.000
_cell.length_b   1.000
_cell.length_c   1.000
_cell.angle_alpha   90.00
_cell.angle_beta   90.00
_cell.angle_gamma   90.00
#
_symmetry.space_group_name_H-M   'P 1'
#
loop_
_entity.id
_entity.type
_entity.pdbx_description
1 polymer ?
#
loop_
_entity_poly.entity_id
_entity_poly.type
_entity_poly.pdbx_seq_one_letter_code
_entity_poly.pdbx_strand_id
1 'polypeptide(L)'
;MRITNRLAGGLLAGLLTLGMAGPALADTPAADGAQSGTPAPQATYDARYAIPAAVAASSEAKVSEWQDMKYAMFIHWGVYSSYAGWYKGQKQEVGYPEQIKAWGHQQTWDSRIPLQGIPREEYLATAQTFEAPNFDATAWCQQAKDSGMKMLLITSKHHDGFAMWDTATTDYNFTKQSPSHRDPLLELSQACKQVGIKFGLYFSNIDWEKQPENPWRNDNTLNEEGYMDYIHAQLKELLGGKYGEIAELWYDMGKPNPEQSDQLRQWAHELQPNIMINSRVGNDRADFEVGWDNEMQSEQTQGPWESAVSIFHKTWGYANWDDAAPKFKDTGYPDYSEEDWDHMIDVDNTTALRKAPGGAHTKTTEIVGNMFSTVALGGQFLFNVGPKFDGSYDPWDASVLKGIGDWNRAHPGVLGNSRPTHFPIETWGKTMVDDSHIYLGIEKWPADGTITLRGAGANDISSVKLDGSDAALTYKVEGNDLVITLPAQPDEILPVVTVTTNGTPNYVPTGLTTIGTEATTIPASGLEKFKAPTPKTGETSFTASITSGDQVASGVSIAFDTEGFTDAYAKYKVSVNGQVIKGLTVAELKEGVGPFAIGANQTARVTLEYDNPAYALKGFGKDTTVKSVTVKAEKLSTPAVTVEPSTVEAGKNVTVKGTGFAPESTVTITLHSEPVEVGTATTDENGDFTAEVTVPANTEAGEHTVVAASDAPSVTASAPLTVTAPPAPAEDPSAAPSEQPSAAPAPAPAQGGKGGLARTGTNALLAVAAALIAAGAGTAFIRRSRQAKA
;
A
#
# COMPACT_ATOMS: atom_id res chain seq x y z
N MET A 1 19.76 59.93 -2.98
CA MET A 1 20.35 60.85 -2.00
C MET A 1 20.74 60.00 -0.78
N ARG A 2 22.06 59.88 -0.58
CA ARG A 2 22.65 59.17 0.54
C ARG A 2 22.30 59.74 1.89
N ILE A 3 22.34 58.88 2.92
CA ILE A 3 23.01 59.07 4.25
C ILE A 3 22.60 57.86 5.10
N THR A 4 23.38 56.90 5.31
CA THR A 4 24.37 56.45 6.28
C THR A 4 24.29 57.06 7.70
N ASN A 5 24.28 56.21 8.70
CA ASN A 5 25.20 55.94 9.83
C ASN A 5 24.45 55.46 11.07
N ARG A 6 24.78 54.33 11.63
CA ARG A 6 25.90 53.94 12.55
C ARG A 6 25.68 54.34 13.99
N LEU A 7 25.79 53.34 14.79
CA LEU A 7 26.60 53.04 16.01
C LEU A 7 25.75 52.96 17.26
N ALA A 8 25.76 51.92 17.96
CA ALA A 8 26.68 51.23 18.86
C ALA A 8 26.41 51.48 20.33
N GLY A 9 26.42 50.43 21.09
CA GLY A 9 27.05 50.41 22.39
C GLY A 9 26.18 50.18 23.60
N GLY A 10 26.54 49.15 24.31
CA GLY A 10 26.58 49.25 25.78
C GLY A 10 26.01 48.08 26.55
N LEU A 11 26.92 47.27 27.00
CA LEU A 11 26.80 46.29 28.09
C LEU A 11 26.10 46.83 29.31
N LEU A 12 25.36 45.98 30.04
CA LEU A 12 25.71 45.71 31.44
C LEU A 12 25.01 44.45 31.96
N ALA A 13 25.82 43.66 32.65
CA ALA A 13 25.48 42.44 33.37
C ALA A 13 24.75 42.73 34.67
N GLY A 14 23.93 41.81 35.13
CA GLY A 14 23.38 41.79 36.47
C GLY A 14 22.96 40.36 36.84
N LEU A 15 23.86 39.67 37.52
CA LEU A 15 23.56 38.47 38.28
C LEU A 15 22.57 38.73 39.41
N LEU A 16 21.60 37.89 39.57
CA LEU A 16 21.01 37.59 40.85
C LEU A 16 20.59 36.13 40.92
N THR A 17 21.38 35.40 41.70
CA THR A 17 21.12 34.04 42.17
C THR A 17 20.09 34.07 43.29
N LEU A 18 19.07 33.24 43.22
CA LEU A 18 18.38 32.74 44.39
C LEU A 18 18.07 31.25 44.18
N GLY A 19 18.72 30.45 44.97
CA GLY A 19 18.52 29.04 45.06
C GLY A 19 17.24 28.68 45.77
N MET A 20 16.63 27.59 45.35
CA MET A 20 15.79 26.77 46.22
C MET A 20 16.09 25.30 45.93
N ALA A 21 16.45 24.63 47.00
CA ALA A 21 16.77 23.21 47.06
C ALA A 21 15.50 22.36 46.90
N GLY A 22 15.56 21.35 46.07
CA GLY A 22 14.66 20.21 46.08
C GLY A 22 15.42 18.94 46.45
N PRO A 23 14.80 17.95 47.04
CA PRO A 23 15.46 16.87 47.75
C PRO A 23 16.15 15.86 46.86
N ALA A 24 17.30 15.40 47.35
CA ALA A 24 18.11 14.34 46.79
C ALA A 24 17.34 13.01 46.72
N LEU A 25 17.40 12.35 45.56
CA LEU A 25 17.09 10.93 45.43
C LEU A 25 18.38 10.12 45.57
N ALA A 26 18.28 9.14 46.43
CA ALA A 26 19.37 8.32 46.89
C ALA A 26 20.00 7.46 45.76
N ASP A 27 21.32 7.37 45.82
CA ASP A 27 22.14 6.39 45.10
C ASP A 27 21.75 4.97 45.46
N THR A 28 21.54 4.15 44.44
CA THR A 28 21.58 2.70 44.52
C THR A 28 22.83 2.19 43.80
N PRO A 29 23.54 1.21 44.38
CA PRO A 29 24.88 0.83 43.93
C PRO A 29 24.85 -0.05 42.66
N ALA A 30 25.87 0.14 41.85
CA ALA A 30 26.18 -0.69 40.70
C ALA A 30 26.38 -2.16 41.14
N ALA A 31 25.68 -3.08 40.47
CA ALA A 31 25.97 -4.49 40.50
C ALA A 31 26.68 -4.87 39.19
N ASP A 32 27.96 -5.15 39.29
CA ASP A 32 28.70 -5.91 38.28
C ASP A 32 28.10 -7.31 38.09
N GLY A 33 27.73 -7.63 36.86
CA GLY A 33 27.30 -8.94 36.48
C GLY A 33 27.32 -9.06 34.98
N ALA A 34 28.48 -9.45 34.44
CA ALA A 34 28.58 -9.89 33.06
C ALA A 34 27.69 -11.12 32.86
N GLN A 35 26.55 -10.94 32.20
CA GLN A 35 25.80 -12.04 31.58
C GLN A 35 25.93 -11.90 30.07
N SER A 36 26.45 -12.99 29.50
CA SER A 36 26.44 -13.27 28.07
C SER A 36 25.03 -13.05 27.53
N GLY A 37 24.84 -11.95 26.80
CA GLY A 37 23.56 -11.65 26.20
C GLY A 37 23.26 -12.59 25.06
N THR A 38 22.23 -13.38 25.21
CA THR A 38 21.48 -13.98 24.11
C THR A 38 21.09 -12.84 23.17
N PRO A 39 21.25 -12.99 21.83
CA PRO A 39 20.76 -11.99 20.89
C PRO A 39 19.26 -11.77 21.16
N ALA A 40 18.86 -10.52 21.26
CA ALA A 40 17.45 -10.19 21.34
C ALA A 40 16.73 -10.83 20.14
N PRO A 41 15.59 -11.47 20.34
CA PRO A 41 14.83 -12.01 19.22
C PRO A 41 14.56 -10.87 18.25
N GLN A 42 14.73 -11.15 16.97
CA GLN A 42 14.36 -10.27 15.87
C GLN A 42 12.96 -9.76 16.18
N ALA A 43 12.82 -8.47 16.42
CA ALA A 43 11.53 -7.88 16.60
C ALA A 43 10.81 -8.02 15.27
N THR A 44 10.13 -9.15 15.09
CA THR A 44 9.05 -9.22 14.13
C THR A 44 8.14 -8.05 14.44
N TYR A 45 7.74 -7.32 13.45
CA TYR A 45 6.92 -6.10 13.50
C TYR A 45 5.64 -6.29 14.31
N ASP A 46 5.48 -7.39 15.07
CA ASP A 46 4.22 -7.72 15.68
C ASP A 46 4.18 -8.58 16.93
N ALA A 47 5.19 -8.58 17.78
CA ALA A 47 4.99 -9.15 19.12
C ALA A 47 4.02 -8.32 20.00
N ARG A 48 3.62 -7.12 19.56
CA ARG A 48 2.63 -6.27 20.24
C ARG A 48 1.18 -6.54 19.84
N TYR A 49 0.96 -7.31 18.79
CA TYR A 49 -0.37 -7.64 18.26
C TYR A 49 -0.50 -9.15 18.07
N ALA A 50 -0.50 -9.91 19.15
CA ALA A 50 -0.90 -11.31 19.07
C ALA A 50 -2.41 -11.37 18.76
N ILE A 51 -2.73 -11.14 17.49
CA ILE A 51 -4.07 -11.40 16.95
C ILE A 51 -4.24 -12.92 16.97
N PRO A 52 -5.32 -13.45 17.53
CA PRO A 52 -5.58 -14.89 17.46
C PRO A 52 -5.54 -15.35 15.99
N ALA A 53 -4.92 -16.50 15.72
CA ALA A 53 -4.65 -16.99 14.36
C ALA A 53 -5.90 -17.01 13.44
N ALA A 54 -7.10 -17.24 13.99
CA ALA A 54 -8.37 -17.18 13.26
C ALA A 54 -8.76 -15.75 12.83
N VAL A 55 -8.30 -14.73 13.59
CA VAL A 55 -8.53 -13.32 13.27
C VAL A 55 -7.46 -12.81 12.32
N ALA A 56 -6.24 -13.35 12.39
CA ALA A 56 -5.15 -13.03 11.48
C ALA A 56 -5.47 -13.46 10.03
N ALA A 57 -5.97 -14.66 9.82
CA ALA A 57 -6.35 -15.16 8.49
C ALA A 57 -7.49 -14.35 7.85
N SER A 58 -8.48 -13.90 8.64
CA SER A 58 -9.52 -12.98 8.15
C SER A 58 -8.97 -11.57 7.88
N SER A 59 -7.93 -11.17 8.58
CA SER A 59 -7.26 -9.88 8.44
C SER A 59 -6.48 -9.76 7.13
N GLU A 60 -5.74 -10.78 6.74
CA GLU A 60 -5.01 -10.79 5.47
C GLU A 60 -5.95 -10.72 4.26
N ALA A 61 -7.03 -11.48 4.27
CA ALA A 61 -8.00 -11.48 3.18
C ALA A 61 -8.68 -10.12 3.01
N LYS A 62 -9.06 -9.44 4.09
CA LYS A 62 -9.66 -8.10 4.02
C LYS A 62 -8.67 -7.04 3.55
N VAL A 63 -7.41 -7.14 4.00
CA VAL A 63 -6.33 -6.23 3.58
C VAL A 63 -6.07 -6.39 2.08
N SER A 64 -5.97 -7.63 1.59
CA SER A 64 -5.81 -7.91 0.16
C SER A 64 -7.00 -7.40 -0.66
N GLU A 65 -8.23 -7.61 -0.23
CA GLU A 65 -9.43 -7.08 -0.91
C GLU A 65 -9.41 -5.55 -0.97
N TRP A 66 -9.00 -4.90 0.13
CA TRP A 66 -8.88 -3.46 0.20
C TRP A 66 -7.77 -2.92 -0.70
N GLN A 67 -6.58 -3.54 -0.71
CA GLN A 67 -5.48 -3.17 -1.60
C GLN A 67 -5.85 -3.36 -3.07
N ASP A 68 -6.65 -4.36 -3.41
CA ASP A 68 -7.14 -4.60 -4.77
C ASP A 68 -8.12 -3.54 -5.26
N MET A 69 -8.67 -2.71 -4.38
CA MET A 69 -9.47 -1.55 -4.79
C MET A 69 -8.62 -0.50 -5.49
N LYS A 70 -7.39 -0.24 -5.05
CA LYS A 70 -6.37 0.66 -5.62
C LYS A 70 -6.79 2.11 -5.73
N TYR A 71 -8.04 2.39 -6.05
CA TYR A 71 -8.54 3.72 -6.38
C TYR A 71 -9.97 3.92 -5.89
N ALA A 72 -10.19 4.98 -5.11
CA ALA A 72 -11.47 5.30 -4.49
C ALA A 72 -11.80 6.80 -4.59
N MET A 73 -13.09 7.13 -4.54
CA MET A 73 -13.59 8.49 -4.44
C MET A 73 -13.73 8.89 -2.97
N PHE A 74 -13.21 10.04 -2.62
CA PHE A 74 -13.48 10.71 -1.36
C PHE A 74 -14.43 11.89 -1.60
N ILE A 75 -15.41 12.10 -0.74
CA ILE A 75 -16.32 13.23 -0.84
C ILE A 75 -16.35 13.99 0.49
N HIS A 76 -15.99 15.26 0.43
CA HIS A 76 -16.20 16.21 1.51
C HIS A 76 -17.41 17.08 1.20
N TRP A 77 -18.53 16.84 1.87
CA TRP A 77 -19.77 17.53 1.64
C TRP A 77 -20.51 17.79 2.95
N GLY A 78 -20.95 19.04 3.16
CA GLY A 78 -21.58 19.47 4.39
C GLY A 78 -22.05 20.92 4.31
N VAL A 79 -22.43 21.48 5.46
CA VAL A 79 -22.89 22.88 5.58
C VAL A 79 -21.85 23.87 5.05
N TYR A 80 -20.58 23.59 5.22
CA TYR A 80 -19.46 24.41 4.72
C TYR A 80 -19.48 24.62 3.21
N SER A 81 -20.05 23.69 2.45
CA SER A 81 -20.19 23.84 0.98
C SER A 81 -21.00 25.06 0.56
N SER A 82 -21.88 25.57 1.44
CA SER A 82 -22.66 26.78 1.17
C SER A 82 -21.81 28.04 1.11
N TYR A 83 -20.71 28.04 1.84
CA TYR A 83 -19.78 29.16 1.90
C TYR A 83 -18.77 29.14 0.77
N ALA A 84 -18.48 27.98 0.22
CA ALA A 84 -17.53 27.82 -0.89
C ALA A 84 -16.19 28.55 -0.65
N GLY A 85 -15.73 28.61 0.59
CA GLY A 85 -14.51 29.31 0.98
C GLY A 85 -14.63 30.84 1.08
N TRP A 86 -15.85 31.40 1.12
CA TRP A 86 -16.11 32.85 1.24
C TRP A 86 -17.05 33.15 2.39
N TYR A 87 -16.82 34.28 3.06
CA TYR A 87 -17.77 34.81 4.04
C TYR A 87 -17.87 36.34 3.91
N LYS A 88 -19.08 36.85 3.66
CA LYS A 88 -19.37 38.27 3.47
C LYS A 88 -18.43 38.97 2.49
N GLY A 89 -18.12 38.28 1.36
CA GLY A 89 -17.27 38.82 0.31
C GLY A 89 -15.77 38.77 0.62
N GLN A 90 -15.38 38.16 1.75
CA GLN A 90 -13.99 37.91 2.09
C GLN A 90 -13.63 36.45 1.79
N LYS A 91 -12.56 36.26 1.03
CA LYS A 91 -11.98 34.91 0.76
C LYS A 91 -11.33 34.36 2.02
N GLN A 92 -11.55 33.10 2.30
CA GLN A 92 -10.80 32.38 3.31
C GLN A 92 -9.38 32.12 2.79
N GLU A 93 -8.42 32.88 3.28
CA GLU A 93 -7.01 32.78 2.82
C GLU A 93 -6.19 31.76 3.60
N VAL A 94 -6.72 31.30 4.74
CA VAL A 94 -6.04 30.37 5.64
C VAL A 94 -6.99 29.26 6.07
N GLY A 95 -6.49 28.03 6.07
CA GLY A 95 -7.27 26.83 6.39
C GLY A 95 -8.04 26.29 5.19
N TYR A 96 -8.85 25.29 5.44
CA TYR A 96 -9.62 24.57 4.44
C TYR A 96 -11.07 25.04 4.42
N PRO A 97 -11.77 25.06 3.27
CA PRO A 97 -13.18 25.48 3.16
C PRO A 97 -14.11 24.74 4.12
N GLU A 98 -13.90 23.45 4.34
CA GLU A 98 -14.67 22.63 5.28
C GLU A 98 -14.45 23.04 6.76
N GLN A 99 -13.41 23.82 7.03
CA GLN A 99 -13.12 24.38 8.34
C GLN A 99 -13.57 25.86 8.47
N ILE A 100 -14.35 26.37 7.53
CA ILE A 100 -14.73 27.78 7.49
C ILE A 100 -15.51 28.23 8.73
N LYS A 101 -16.21 27.33 9.42
CA LYS A 101 -16.88 27.61 10.71
C LYS A 101 -15.89 28.12 11.75
N ALA A 102 -14.68 27.56 11.76
CA ALA A 102 -13.62 27.96 12.67
C ALA A 102 -12.83 29.19 12.20
N TRP A 103 -13.06 29.62 10.97
CA TRP A 103 -12.36 30.73 10.38
C TRP A 103 -12.60 32.03 11.19
N GLY A 104 -11.51 32.67 11.59
CA GLY A 104 -11.55 33.86 12.45
C GLY A 104 -11.52 33.56 13.95
N HIS A 105 -11.71 32.32 14.36
CA HIS A 105 -11.62 31.84 15.75
C HIS A 105 -10.36 31.02 15.99
N GLN A 106 -9.84 30.33 14.97
CA GLN A 106 -8.55 29.68 15.07
C GLN A 106 -7.44 30.71 15.20
N GLN A 107 -6.53 30.47 16.12
CA GLN A 107 -5.23 31.12 16.07
C GLN A 107 -4.56 30.57 14.80
N THR A 108 -4.61 31.37 13.74
CA THR A 108 -3.92 31.06 12.50
C THR A 108 -2.44 30.88 12.79
N TRP A 109 -1.75 30.08 12.00
CA TRP A 109 -0.29 29.97 11.98
C TRP A 109 0.37 31.35 11.86
N ASP A 110 -0.38 32.33 11.39
CA ASP A 110 0.00 33.74 11.32
C ASP A 110 -1.04 34.59 12.08
N SER A 111 -0.73 34.89 13.33
CA SER A 111 -1.54 35.72 14.22
C SER A 111 -1.73 37.17 13.76
N ARG A 112 -1.22 37.53 12.57
CA ARG A 112 -1.23 38.88 12.02
C ARG A 112 -2.48 39.17 11.19
N ILE A 113 -3.32 38.18 10.88
CA ILE A 113 -4.53 38.40 10.07
C ILE A 113 -5.74 38.38 11.00
N PRO A 114 -6.38 39.56 11.25
CA PRO A 114 -7.63 39.60 11.97
C PRO A 114 -8.77 39.13 11.03
N LEU A 115 -9.21 37.87 11.23
CA LEU A 115 -10.33 37.32 10.50
C LEU A 115 -11.64 37.59 11.24
N GLN A 116 -12.67 38.03 10.54
CA GLN A 116 -14.03 38.06 11.06
C GLN A 116 -14.62 36.65 10.93
N GLY A 117 -14.67 35.93 12.04
CA GLY A 117 -15.28 34.59 12.07
C GLY A 117 -16.78 34.64 11.74
N ILE A 118 -17.29 33.49 11.30
CA ILE A 118 -18.73 33.29 11.12
C ILE A 118 -19.35 33.16 12.53
N PRO A 119 -20.36 33.98 12.90
CA PRO A 119 -21.06 33.74 14.15
C PRO A 119 -21.65 32.32 14.18
N ARG A 120 -21.51 31.66 15.33
CA ARG A 120 -21.96 30.27 15.50
C ARG A 120 -23.42 30.09 15.07
N GLU A 121 -24.30 30.95 15.53
CA GLU A 121 -25.73 30.86 15.22
C GLU A 121 -26.05 31.06 13.71
N GLU A 122 -25.26 31.89 13.03
CA GLU A 122 -25.38 32.09 11.59
C GLU A 122 -24.96 30.83 10.83
N TYR A 123 -23.86 30.20 11.26
CA TYR A 123 -23.39 28.95 10.65
C TYR A 123 -24.40 27.82 10.86
N LEU A 124 -24.90 27.62 12.09
CA LEU A 124 -25.89 26.60 12.38
C LEU A 124 -27.19 26.78 11.59
N ALA A 125 -27.66 28.05 11.47
CA ALA A 125 -28.85 28.37 10.69
C ALA A 125 -28.72 28.03 9.20
N THR A 126 -27.51 28.02 8.66
CA THR A 126 -27.27 27.66 7.25
C THR A 126 -27.72 26.24 6.94
N ALA A 127 -27.64 25.30 7.90
CA ALA A 127 -28.13 23.93 7.74
C ALA A 127 -29.60 23.86 7.33
N GLN A 128 -30.42 24.83 7.76
CA GLN A 128 -31.84 24.90 7.43
C GLN A 128 -32.12 25.28 5.97
N THR A 129 -31.09 25.68 5.23
CA THR A 129 -31.15 25.99 3.80
C THR A 129 -30.52 24.90 2.94
N PHE A 130 -29.99 23.83 3.55
CA PHE A 130 -29.30 22.77 2.87
C PHE A 130 -30.27 21.76 2.23
N GLU A 131 -30.94 22.16 1.15
CA GLU A 131 -31.95 21.35 0.45
C GLU A 131 -31.34 20.29 -0.46
N ALA A 132 -30.19 20.59 -1.07
CA ALA A 132 -29.45 19.72 -2.00
C ALA A 132 -30.33 19.18 -3.17
N PRO A 133 -30.98 20.05 -3.95
CA PRO A 133 -31.95 19.64 -4.99
C PRO A 133 -31.28 18.85 -6.13
N ASN A 134 -29.98 18.99 -6.36
CA ASN A 134 -29.25 18.30 -7.43
C ASN A 134 -28.50 17.06 -6.93
N PHE A 135 -28.65 16.69 -5.65
CA PHE A 135 -28.03 15.48 -5.13
C PHE A 135 -28.73 14.23 -5.67
N ASP A 136 -27.99 13.43 -6.43
CA ASP A 136 -28.37 12.14 -6.95
C ASP A 136 -27.31 11.09 -6.55
N ALA A 137 -27.63 10.26 -5.57
CA ALA A 137 -26.75 9.25 -5.03
C ALA A 137 -26.32 8.20 -6.08
N THR A 138 -27.24 7.84 -7.00
CA THR A 138 -26.94 6.89 -8.07
C THR A 138 -25.95 7.49 -9.06
N ALA A 139 -26.16 8.76 -9.44
CA ALA A 139 -25.26 9.46 -10.34
C ALA A 139 -23.86 9.62 -9.75
N TRP A 140 -23.73 9.89 -8.44
CA TRP A 140 -22.44 9.99 -7.76
C TRP A 140 -21.70 8.65 -7.74
N CYS A 141 -22.38 7.55 -7.34
CA CYS A 141 -21.76 6.22 -7.34
C CYS A 141 -21.41 5.77 -8.78
N GLN A 142 -22.24 6.10 -9.77
CA GLN A 142 -21.96 5.78 -11.17
C GLN A 142 -20.78 6.58 -11.70
N GLN A 143 -20.67 7.87 -11.35
CA GLN A 143 -19.52 8.72 -11.72
C GLN A 143 -18.22 8.15 -11.14
N ALA A 144 -18.22 7.71 -9.88
CA ALA A 144 -17.08 7.06 -9.26
C ALA A 144 -16.66 5.81 -10.05
N LYS A 145 -17.61 4.94 -10.36
CA LYS A 145 -17.37 3.73 -11.14
C LYS A 145 -16.85 4.03 -12.55
N ASP A 146 -17.45 5.00 -13.24
CA ASP A 146 -17.06 5.39 -14.59
C ASP A 146 -15.66 6.02 -14.64
N SER A 147 -15.21 6.60 -13.53
CA SER A 147 -13.84 7.07 -13.32
C SER A 147 -12.85 5.94 -12.97
N GLY A 148 -13.31 4.68 -12.83
CA GLY A 148 -12.48 3.53 -12.48
C GLY A 148 -12.37 3.24 -10.98
N MET A 149 -13.09 3.97 -10.14
CA MET A 149 -13.07 3.81 -8.68
C MET A 149 -13.89 2.59 -8.25
N LYS A 150 -13.43 1.91 -7.21
CA LYS A 150 -14.10 0.72 -6.65
C LYS A 150 -14.80 0.98 -5.32
N MET A 151 -14.64 2.18 -4.77
CA MET A 151 -15.27 2.63 -3.52
C MET A 151 -15.61 4.13 -3.62
N LEU A 152 -16.67 4.52 -2.91
CA LEU A 152 -16.99 5.90 -2.58
C LEU A 152 -17.02 6.05 -1.07
N LEU A 153 -16.22 6.96 -0.56
CA LEU A 153 -16.09 7.31 0.84
C LEU A 153 -16.54 8.77 1.04
N ILE A 154 -17.40 9.04 2.05
CA ILE A 154 -17.97 10.36 2.27
C ILE A 154 -17.86 10.80 3.74
N THR A 155 -17.74 12.10 3.97
CA THR A 155 -17.83 12.69 5.30
C THR A 155 -19.21 12.40 5.92
N SER A 156 -19.23 11.51 6.93
CA SER A 156 -20.46 11.33 7.72
C SER A 156 -20.71 12.52 8.65
N LYS A 157 -19.66 12.99 9.30
CA LYS A 157 -19.61 14.22 10.12
C LYS A 157 -18.19 14.79 10.03
N HIS A 158 -18.09 16.07 9.67
CA HIS A 158 -16.82 16.79 9.77
C HIS A 158 -16.68 17.47 11.14
N HIS A 159 -15.61 18.21 11.37
CA HIS A 159 -15.31 18.88 12.65
C HIS A 159 -16.38 19.88 13.08
N ASP A 160 -17.14 20.43 12.14
CA ASP A 160 -18.22 21.38 12.37
C ASP A 160 -19.42 20.79 13.12
N GLY A 161 -19.44 19.46 13.28
CA GLY A 161 -20.45 18.73 14.04
C GLY A 161 -21.75 18.43 13.29
N PHE A 162 -21.87 18.81 12.00
CA PHE A 162 -23.05 18.52 11.20
C PHE A 162 -23.06 17.06 10.73
N ALA A 163 -24.04 16.29 11.21
CA ALA A 163 -24.21 14.90 10.85
C ALA A 163 -24.99 14.75 9.54
N MET A 164 -24.40 14.06 8.57
CA MET A 164 -24.99 13.83 7.24
C MET A 164 -25.96 12.63 7.21
N TRP A 165 -26.37 12.12 8.39
CA TRP A 165 -27.30 11.01 8.54
C TRP A 165 -28.36 11.28 9.61
N ASP A 166 -29.39 10.47 9.63
CA ASP A 166 -30.43 10.49 10.64
C ASP A 166 -29.90 9.94 11.97
N THR A 167 -29.34 10.82 12.80
CA THR A 167 -28.81 10.49 14.11
C THR A 167 -29.77 10.89 15.24
N ALA A 168 -29.82 10.06 16.29
CA ALA A 168 -30.49 10.38 17.54
C ALA A 168 -29.59 11.19 18.49
N THR A 169 -28.26 11.28 18.22
CA THR A 169 -27.30 11.86 19.15
C THR A 169 -27.27 13.40 19.13
N THR A 170 -27.75 14.00 18.05
CA THR A 170 -27.86 15.45 17.89
C THR A 170 -29.01 15.84 16.95
N ASP A 171 -29.62 17.01 17.19
CA ASP A 171 -30.59 17.60 16.25
C ASP A 171 -29.89 18.37 15.11
N TYR A 172 -28.57 18.58 15.21
CA TYR A 172 -27.76 19.20 14.16
C TYR A 172 -27.36 18.13 13.12
N ASN A 173 -28.35 17.70 12.34
CA ASN A 173 -28.16 16.67 11.31
C ASN A 173 -29.01 16.97 10.06
N PHE A 174 -28.67 16.33 8.94
CA PHE A 174 -29.29 16.59 7.65
C PHE A 174 -30.80 16.29 7.68
N THR A 175 -31.20 15.16 8.22
CA THR A 175 -32.60 14.73 8.22
C THR A 175 -33.51 15.69 8.99
N LYS A 176 -33.01 16.28 10.11
CA LYS A 176 -33.80 17.20 10.93
C LYS A 176 -33.71 18.66 10.50
N GLN A 177 -32.54 19.10 10.01
CA GLN A 177 -32.31 20.50 9.69
C GLN A 177 -32.61 20.83 8.22
N SER A 178 -32.29 19.90 7.30
CA SER A 178 -32.51 20.13 5.86
C SER A 178 -34.02 20.17 5.54
N PRO A 179 -34.45 21.09 4.66
CA PRO A 179 -35.83 21.09 4.15
C PRO A 179 -36.23 19.83 3.41
N SER A 180 -35.26 19.09 2.88
CA SER A 180 -35.50 17.84 2.15
C SER A 180 -35.75 16.63 3.05
N HIS A 181 -35.35 16.68 4.33
CA HIS A 181 -35.46 15.60 5.31
C HIS A 181 -34.92 14.24 4.84
N ARG A 182 -33.97 14.24 3.90
CA ARG A 182 -33.32 13.03 3.35
C ARG A 182 -32.26 12.51 4.31
N ASP A 183 -31.86 11.25 4.10
CA ASP A 183 -30.68 10.63 4.70
C ASP A 183 -29.65 10.34 3.58
N PRO A 184 -28.77 11.28 3.27
CA PRO A 184 -27.85 11.13 2.15
C PRO A 184 -26.94 9.90 2.25
N LEU A 185 -26.52 9.52 3.47
CA LEU A 185 -25.68 8.35 3.65
C LEU A 185 -26.43 7.05 3.34
N LEU A 186 -27.71 6.98 3.69
CA LEU A 186 -28.54 5.83 3.36
C LEU A 186 -28.72 5.70 1.84
N GLU A 187 -29.03 6.81 1.20
CA GLU A 187 -29.19 6.83 -0.26
C GLU A 187 -27.89 6.44 -0.98
N LEU A 188 -26.73 6.97 -0.56
CA LEU A 188 -25.43 6.63 -1.13
C LEU A 188 -25.08 5.16 -0.90
N SER A 189 -25.25 4.64 0.31
CA SER A 189 -24.92 3.25 0.60
C SER A 189 -25.74 2.27 -0.26
N GLN A 190 -27.02 2.57 -0.47
CA GLN A 190 -27.89 1.78 -1.34
C GLN A 190 -27.50 1.91 -2.82
N ALA A 191 -27.21 3.13 -3.27
CA ALA A 191 -26.80 3.41 -4.63
C ALA A 191 -25.46 2.75 -4.97
N CYS A 192 -24.45 2.88 -4.11
CA CYS A 192 -23.14 2.25 -4.33
C CYS A 192 -23.25 0.73 -4.39
N LYS A 193 -24.07 0.12 -3.52
CA LYS A 193 -24.38 -1.31 -3.58
C LYS A 193 -25.06 -1.70 -4.91
N GLN A 194 -26.00 -0.91 -5.39
CA GLN A 194 -26.67 -1.15 -6.67
C GLN A 194 -25.75 -0.99 -7.86
N VAL A 195 -24.89 0.03 -7.86
CA VAL A 195 -23.88 0.28 -8.89
C VAL A 195 -22.76 -0.76 -8.86
N GLY A 196 -22.54 -1.40 -7.71
CA GLY A 196 -21.53 -2.44 -7.51
C GLY A 196 -20.15 -1.89 -7.18
N ILE A 197 -20.08 -0.82 -6.39
CA ILE A 197 -18.87 -0.34 -5.73
C ILE A 197 -19.03 -0.40 -4.21
N LYS A 198 -17.91 -0.40 -3.48
CA LYS A 198 -17.91 -0.37 -2.01
C LYS A 198 -18.31 1.00 -1.49
N PHE A 199 -18.74 1.05 -0.24
CA PHE A 199 -19.09 2.28 0.47
C PHE A 199 -18.24 2.44 1.72
N GLY A 200 -17.68 3.62 1.94
CA GLY A 200 -16.86 4.00 3.08
C GLY A 200 -17.36 5.28 3.75
N LEU A 201 -16.93 5.49 4.98
CA LEU A 201 -17.31 6.66 5.78
C LEU A 201 -16.06 7.35 6.36
N TYR A 202 -16.00 8.66 6.24
CA TYR A 202 -15.13 9.49 7.05
C TYR A 202 -15.86 9.88 8.34
N PHE A 203 -15.14 9.88 9.45
CA PHE A 203 -15.66 10.24 10.75
C PHE A 203 -14.67 11.13 11.50
N SER A 204 -15.05 12.37 11.77
CA SER A 204 -14.25 13.24 12.64
C SER A 204 -14.33 12.79 14.09
N ASN A 205 -13.16 12.52 14.70
CA ASN A 205 -13.07 12.21 16.13
C ASN A 205 -13.44 13.41 17.01
N ILE A 206 -13.31 14.63 16.46
CA ILE A 206 -13.69 15.87 17.15
C ILE A 206 -15.04 16.38 16.68
N ASP A 207 -15.65 17.21 17.49
CA ASP A 207 -16.94 17.84 17.21
C ASP A 207 -16.98 19.21 17.90
N TRP A 208 -16.90 20.26 17.12
CA TRP A 208 -16.87 21.63 17.63
C TRP A 208 -18.18 22.11 18.27
N GLU A 209 -19.28 21.37 18.05
CA GLU A 209 -20.55 21.62 18.74
C GLU A 209 -20.66 20.89 20.08
N LYS A 210 -19.94 19.80 20.26
CA LYS A 210 -19.94 18.98 21.49
C LYS A 210 -18.77 19.27 22.41
N GLN A 211 -17.74 19.96 21.93
CA GLN A 211 -16.52 20.30 22.68
C GLN A 211 -16.40 21.83 22.87
N PRO A 212 -17.29 22.47 23.65
CA PRO A 212 -17.42 23.92 23.71
C PRO A 212 -16.21 24.60 24.37
N GLU A 213 -15.42 23.90 25.17
CA GLU A 213 -14.23 24.47 25.80
C GLU A 213 -13.06 24.64 24.85
N ASN A 214 -13.05 23.85 23.74
CA ASN A 214 -12.04 23.90 22.69
C ASN A 214 -12.69 23.92 21.28
N PRO A 215 -13.58 24.85 21.00
CA PRO A 215 -14.53 24.73 19.89
C PRO A 215 -13.93 24.88 18.49
N TRP A 216 -12.63 25.13 18.35
CA TRP A 216 -12.03 25.46 17.06
C TRP A 216 -10.67 24.82 16.85
N ARG A 217 -10.37 23.77 17.61
CA ARG A 217 -9.08 23.10 17.54
C ARG A 217 -9.20 21.73 16.90
N ASN A 218 -8.25 21.43 16.05
CA ASN A 218 -8.14 20.10 15.40
C ASN A 218 -7.42 19.07 16.27
N ASP A 219 -6.71 19.53 17.32
CA ASP A 219 -5.93 18.68 18.22
C ASP A 219 -6.61 18.46 19.58
N ASN A 220 -7.93 18.57 19.65
CA ASN A 220 -8.70 18.34 20.88
C ASN A 220 -8.48 16.92 21.39
N THR A 221 -8.42 16.77 22.70
CA THR A 221 -8.50 15.45 23.35
C THR A 221 -9.93 14.94 23.33
N LEU A 222 -10.11 13.63 23.52
CA LEU A 222 -11.44 13.01 23.64
C LEU A 222 -11.81 12.76 25.11
N ASN A 223 -11.24 13.53 26.04
CA ASN A 223 -11.32 13.29 27.48
C ASN A 223 -12.54 13.92 28.17
N GLU A 224 -13.37 14.66 27.44
CA GLU A 224 -14.58 15.26 28.00
C GLU A 224 -15.56 14.18 28.48
N GLU A 225 -16.21 14.42 29.61
CA GLU A 225 -17.15 13.47 30.22
C GLU A 225 -18.29 13.12 29.24
N GLY A 226 -18.50 11.84 29.00
CA GLY A 226 -19.52 11.33 28.08
C GLY A 226 -19.21 11.47 26.58
N TYR A 227 -18.04 12.05 26.23
CA TYR A 227 -17.73 12.26 24.82
C TYR A 227 -17.46 10.94 24.06
N MET A 228 -16.77 9.99 24.68
CA MET A 228 -16.57 8.66 24.10
C MET A 228 -17.89 7.89 23.96
N ASP A 229 -18.83 8.06 24.90
CA ASP A 229 -20.18 7.47 24.77
C ASP A 229 -20.96 8.08 23.60
N TYR A 230 -20.80 9.37 23.36
CA TYR A 230 -21.36 10.07 22.20
C TYR A 230 -20.77 9.52 20.89
N ILE A 231 -19.46 9.37 20.79
CA ILE A 231 -18.80 8.74 19.61
C ILE A 231 -19.33 7.32 19.43
N HIS A 232 -19.36 6.51 20.50
CA HIS A 232 -19.84 5.13 20.43
C HIS A 232 -21.28 5.02 19.96
N ALA A 233 -22.17 5.92 20.42
CA ALA A 233 -23.54 5.96 19.96
C ALA A 233 -23.62 6.25 18.45
N GLN A 234 -22.83 7.21 17.94
CA GLN A 234 -22.75 7.52 16.52
C GLN A 234 -22.19 6.35 15.69
N LEU A 235 -21.12 5.70 16.16
CA LEU A 235 -20.56 4.52 15.47
C LEU A 235 -21.57 3.36 15.42
N LYS A 236 -22.36 3.14 16.47
CA LYS A 236 -23.43 2.14 16.44
C LYS A 236 -24.50 2.43 15.40
N GLU A 237 -24.86 3.71 15.21
CA GLU A 237 -25.80 4.09 14.16
C GLU A 237 -25.21 3.87 12.77
N LEU A 238 -23.96 4.30 12.55
CA LEU A 238 -23.30 4.23 11.25
C LEU A 238 -22.89 2.81 10.85
N LEU A 239 -22.39 2.00 11.79
CA LEU A 239 -21.84 0.67 11.53
C LEU A 239 -22.79 -0.47 11.90
N GLY A 240 -23.91 -0.19 12.56
CA GLY A 240 -24.86 -1.19 13.05
C GLY A 240 -25.74 -1.84 11.97
N GLY A 241 -25.42 -1.67 10.69
CA GLY A 241 -26.06 -2.36 9.56
C GLY A 241 -27.11 -1.55 8.81
N LYS A 242 -27.59 -0.40 9.31
CA LYS A 242 -28.53 0.48 8.59
C LYS A 242 -27.97 0.89 7.21
N TYR A 243 -26.69 1.17 7.14
CA TYR A 243 -25.95 1.60 5.94
C TYR A 243 -25.27 0.45 5.20
N GLY A 244 -25.55 -0.79 5.56
CA GLY A 244 -24.98 -1.99 4.95
C GLY A 244 -23.53 -2.24 5.37
N GLU A 245 -22.75 -2.86 4.49
CA GLU A 245 -21.33 -3.09 4.69
C GLU A 245 -20.56 -1.79 4.45
N ILE A 246 -19.75 -1.40 5.44
CA ILE A 246 -18.82 -0.27 5.37
C ILE A 246 -17.42 -0.83 5.17
N ALA A 247 -16.84 -0.59 3.99
CA ALA A 247 -15.53 -1.13 3.65
C ALA A 247 -14.40 -0.43 4.39
N GLU A 248 -14.58 0.87 4.65
CA GLU A 248 -13.56 1.71 5.27
C GLU A 248 -14.19 2.75 6.19
N LEU A 249 -13.59 2.91 7.38
CA LEU A 249 -13.87 4.01 8.28
C LEU A 249 -12.62 4.89 8.44
N TRP A 250 -12.71 6.07 7.90
CA TRP A 250 -11.64 7.06 7.90
C TRP A 250 -11.78 7.98 9.11
N TYR A 251 -11.12 7.67 10.22
CA TYR A 251 -11.04 8.54 11.38
C TYR A 251 -10.20 9.77 11.06
N ASP A 252 -10.56 10.90 11.66
CA ASP A 252 -9.79 12.13 11.47
C ASP A 252 -9.73 13.00 12.70
N MET A 253 -8.55 13.61 12.87
CA MET A 253 -8.22 14.60 13.89
C MET A 253 -8.44 14.15 15.33
N GLY A 254 -8.20 15.06 16.28
CA GLY A 254 -8.23 14.77 17.70
C GLY A 254 -6.95 14.10 18.21
N LYS A 255 -6.88 13.97 19.51
CA LYS A 255 -5.77 13.30 20.21
C LYS A 255 -6.32 12.26 21.17
N PRO A 256 -6.77 11.10 20.66
CA PRO A 256 -7.15 9.99 21.52
C PRO A 256 -5.94 9.50 22.30
N ASN A 257 -6.15 9.14 23.57
CA ASN A 257 -5.17 8.40 24.32
C ASN A 257 -5.16 6.90 23.89
N PRO A 258 -4.19 6.07 24.32
CA PRO A 258 -4.10 4.68 23.89
C PRO A 258 -5.37 3.87 24.16
N GLU A 259 -6.00 4.04 25.31
CA GLU A 259 -7.23 3.33 25.66
C GLU A 259 -8.40 3.75 24.77
N GLN A 260 -8.48 5.03 24.43
CA GLN A 260 -9.50 5.53 23.50
C GLN A 260 -9.30 5.01 22.08
N SER A 261 -8.05 4.93 21.60
CA SER A 261 -7.75 4.31 20.32
C SER A 261 -8.09 2.82 20.30
N ASP A 262 -7.82 2.09 21.39
CA ASP A 262 -8.23 0.69 21.56
C ASP A 262 -9.76 0.55 21.49
N GLN A 263 -10.51 1.44 22.15
CA GLN A 263 -11.98 1.46 22.12
C GLN A 263 -12.51 1.76 20.71
N LEU A 264 -11.98 2.79 20.04
CA LEU A 264 -12.39 3.15 18.67
C LEU A 264 -12.18 1.99 17.70
N ARG A 265 -11.02 1.32 17.77
CA ARG A 265 -10.71 0.13 16.98
C ARG A 265 -11.67 -1.01 17.30
N GLN A 266 -11.83 -1.32 18.58
CA GLN A 266 -12.68 -2.42 19.04
C GLN A 266 -14.11 -2.23 18.57
N TRP A 267 -14.70 -1.05 18.78
CA TRP A 267 -16.09 -0.78 18.38
C TRP A 267 -16.31 -0.91 16.88
N ALA A 268 -15.37 -0.41 16.08
CA ALA A 268 -15.45 -0.53 14.63
C ALA A 268 -15.46 -2.00 14.18
N HIS A 269 -14.51 -2.81 14.67
CA HIS A 269 -14.41 -4.21 14.29
C HIS A 269 -15.48 -5.14 14.90
N GLU A 270 -16.02 -4.81 16.09
CA GLU A 270 -17.16 -5.53 16.65
C GLU A 270 -18.44 -5.34 15.82
N LEU A 271 -18.65 -4.12 15.31
CA LEU A 271 -19.82 -3.79 14.49
C LEU A 271 -19.67 -4.25 13.05
N GLN A 272 -18.45 -4.17 12.49
CA GLN A 272 -18.11 -4.52 11.10
C GLN A 272 -16.74 -5.23 11.07
N PRO A 273 -16.68 -6.57 11.19
CA PRO A 273 -15.41 -7.30 11.29
C PRO A 273 -14.44 -7.11 10.10
N ASN A 274 -14.97 -6.81 8.92
CA ASN A 274 -14.18 -6.63 7.70
C ASN A 274 -13.83 -5.16 7.40
N ILE A 275 -14.22 -4.22 8.27
CA ILE A 275 -13.92 -2.80 8.07
C ILE A 275 -12.42 -2.53 8.15
N MET A 276 -11.95 -1.63 7.31
CA MET A 276 -10.58 -1.11 7.37
C MET A 276 -10.58 0.26 8.06
N ILE A 277 -9.66 0.49 9.00
CA ILE A 277 -9.53 1.76 9.71
C ILE A 277 -8.13 2.35 9.52
N ASN A 278 -8.07 3.65 9.29
CA ASN A 278 -6.83 4.38 9.01
C ASN A 278 -6.01 4.73 10.26
N SER A 279 -4.75 5.13 10.06
CA SER A 279 -3.81 5.47 11.12
C SER A 279 -4.20 6.70 11.96
N ARG A 280 -5.18 7.50 11.54
CA ARG A 280 -5.71 8.62 12.33
C ARG A 280 -6.58 8.20 13.52
N VAL A 281 -6.86 6.90 13.66
CA VAL A 281 -7.36 6.34 14.94
C VAL A 281 -6.35 6.52 16.06
N GLY A 282 -5.08 6.71 15.74
CA GLY A 282 -3.98 7.02 16.64
C GLY A 282 -3.38 5.81 17.35
N ASN A 283 -2.24 6.05 18.02
CA ASN A 283 -1.57 5.09 18.89
C ASN A 283 -1.26 3.72 18.26
N ASP A 284 -0.97 3.68 16.95
CA ASP A 284 -0.66 2.47 16.18
C ASP A 284 -1.79 1.40 16.19
N ARG A 285 -3.05 1.85 16.15
CA ARG A 285 -4.23 0.97 16.16
C ARG A 285 -4.91 0.79 14.82
N ALA A 286 -4.24 1.19 13.75
CA ALA A 286 -4.77 1.17 12.39
C ALA A 286 -4.70 -0.21 11.72
N ASP A 287 -5.51 -0.38 10.67
CA ASP A 287 -5.38 -1.47 9.70
C ASP A 287 -4.50 -1.02 8.51
N PHE A 288 -4.45 0.28 8.21
CA PHE A 288 -3.60 0.85 7.15
C PHE A 288 -3.09 2.26 7.53
N GLU A 289 -1.97 2.63 6.92
CA GLU A 289 -1.34 3.92 7.14
C GLU A 289 -1.87 4.96 6.16
N VAL A 290 -2.04 6.19 6.65
CA VAL A 290 -2.38 7.37 5.84
C VAL A 290 -1.31 8.43 6.05
N GLY A 291 -0.81 8.99 4.96
CA GLY A 291 0.09 10.14 4.99
C GLY A 291 -0.60 11.43 5.45
N TRP A 292 0.12 12.53 5.35
CA TRP A 292 -0.47 13.86 5.53
C TRP A 292 -1.40 14.20 4.36
N ASP A 293 -2.25 15.21 4.59
CA ASP A 293 -3.16 15.72 3.58
C ASP A 293 -2.43 16.07 2.28
N ASN A 294 -2.86 15.49 1.17
CA ASN A 294 -2.26 15.63 -0.15
C ASN A 294 -0.79 15.17 -0.20
N GLU A 295 -0.40 14.22 0.61
CA GLU A 295 0.95 13.65 0.59
C GLU A 295 1.02 12.44 -0.34
N MET A 296 2.04 12.44 -1.20
CA MET A 296 2.37 11.31 -2.06
C MET A 296 3.61 10.61 -1.52
N GLN A 297 3.65 9.29 -1.59
CA GLN A 297 4.85 8.55 -1.27
C GLN A 297 5.80 8.56 -2.46
N SER A 298 7.10 8.65 -2.19
CA SER A 298 8.15 8.61 -3.22
C SER A 298 8.72 7.22 -3.44
N GLU A 299 8.40 6.28 -2.55
CA GLU A 299 8.97 4.93 -2.54
C GLU A 299 7.91 3.90 -2.20
N GLN A 300 8.16 2.66 -2.61
CA GLN A 300 7.32 1.54 -2.22
C GLN A 300 7.43 1.28 -0.72
N THR A 301 6.30 1.36 -0.03
CA THR A 301 6.21 1.03 1.40
C THR A 301 5.64 -0.36 1.60
N GLN A 302 6.03 -1.02 2.68
CA GLN A 302 5.39 -2.25 3.09
C GLN A 302 4.09 -2.00 3.85
N GLY A 303 3.18 -2.95 3.71
CA GLY A 303 1.87 -2.91 4.36
C GLY A 303 0.85 -2.08 3.57
N PRO A 304 -0.39 -2.10 4.03
CA PRO A 304 -1.45 -1.33 3.42
C PRO A 304 -1.30 0.16 3.76
N TRP A 305 -1.37 1.00 2.75
CA TRP A 305 -1.30 2.44 2.91
C TRP A 305 -2.14 3.16 1.86
N GLU A 306 -2.47 4.41 2.14
CA GLU A 306 -3.32 5.24 1.32
C GLU A 306 -2.79 6.66 1.22
N SER A 307 -2.90 7.26 0.04
CA SER A 307 -2.73 8.68 -0.21
C SER A 307 -4.07 9.33 -0.50
N ALA A 308 -4.45 10.30 0.33
CA ALA A 308 -5.64 11.11 0.11
C ALA A 308 -5.27 12.44 -0.55
N VAL A 309 -5.80 12.68 -1.75
CA VAL A 309 -5.48 13.85 -2.58
C VAL A 309 -6.76 14.55 -3.02
N SER A 310 -6.78 15.89 -2.95
CA SER A 310 -7.93 16.69 -3.33
C SER A 310 -7.84 17.20 -4.76
N ILE A 311 -9.00 17.24 -5.44
CA ILE A 311 -9.16 17.78 -6.80
C ILE A 311 -8.88 19.26 -6.88
N PHE A 312 -9.02 19.94 -5.77
CA PHE A 312 -8.76 21.37 -5.67
C PHE A 312 -7.69 21.57 -4.60
N HIS A 313 -6.51 22.00 -5.00
CA HIS A 313 -5.33 22.06 -4.12
C HIS A 313 -5.64 22.70 -2.76
N LYS A 314 -5.29 22.02 -1.69
CA LYS A 314 -5.50 22.40 -0.30
C LYS A 314 -6.95 22.65 0.09
N THR A 315 -7.88 22.00 -0.55
CA THR A 315 -9.28 22.05 -0.17
C THR A 315 -9.87 20.64 -0.20
N TRP A 316 -10.67 20.32 0.78
CA TRP A 316 -11.42 19.07 0.76
C TRP A 316 -12.89 19.35 0.44
N GLY A 317 -13.51 20.33 1.10
CA GLY A 317 -14.82 20.82 0.76
C GLY A 317 -14.81 21.73 -0.46
N TYR A 318 -15.98 21.95 -1.06
CA TYR A 318 -16.13 22.84 -2.21
C TYR A 318 -15.61 24.26 -1.93
N ALA A 319 -14.81 24.76 -2.84
CA ALA A 319 -14.36 26.14 -2.85
C ALA A 319 -14.60 26.76 -4.23
N ASN A 320 -15.08 28.00 -4.23
CA ASN A 320 -15.22 28.81 -5.44
C ASN A 320 -14.20 29.93 -5.41
N TRP A 321 -12.94 29.60 -5.65
CA TRP A 321 -11.84 30.55 -5.64
C TRP A 321 -11.32 30.88 -7.03
N ASP A 322 -12.09 30.55 -8.09
CA ASP A 322 -11.70 30.61 -9.50
C ASP A 322 -11.38 31.99 -10.05
N ASP A 323 -11.76 33.04 -9.35
CA ASP A 323 -11.37 34.40 -9.75
C ASP A 323 -9.88 34.72 -9.57
N ALA A 324 -9.15 33.76 -9.01
CA ALA A 324 -7.73 33.78 -8.89
C ALA A 324 -7.13 32.55 -9.60
N ALA A 325 -7.10 32.53 -10.91
CA ALA A 325 -5.99 31.86 -11.59
C ALA A 325 -4.72 32.24 -10.80
N PRO A 326 -3.93 31.27 -10.33
CA PRO A 326 -2.85 31.55 -9.38
C PRO A 326 -1.95 32.64 -9.98
N LYS A 327 -2.08 33.82 -9.49
CA LYS A 327 -1.11 34.88 -9.73
C LYS A 327 0.05 34.58 -8.81
N PHE A 328 0.80 33.53 -9.16
CA PHE A 328 2.00 33.11 -8.43
C PHE A 328 2.97 34.27 -8.17
N LYS A 329 2.92 35.29 -9.02
CA LYS A 329 3.74 36.52 -8.93
C LYS A 329 3.46 37.39 -7.71
N ASP A 330 2.26 37.33 -7.14
CA ASP A 330 1.86 38.22 -6.05
C ASP A 330 1.95 37.58 -4.65
N THR A 331 2.31 36.31 -4.54
CA THR A 331 2.27 35.58 -3.28
C THR A 331 3.58 35.61 -2.50
N GLY A 332 4.66 36.19 -3.04
CA GLY A 332 6.00 36.16 -2.43
C GLY A 332 6.68 34.79 -2.47
N TYR A 333 6.10 33.81 -3.15
CA TYR A 333 6.75 32.55 -3.47
C TYR A 333 7.66 32.72 -4.71
N PRO A 334 8.72 31.94 -4.86
CA PRO A 334 9.55 31.96 -6.07
C PRO A 334 8.66 31.70 -7.29
N ASP A 335 8.96 32.37 -8.40
CA ASP A 335 8.30 32.18 -9.68
C ASP A 335 8.49 30.72 -10.13
N TYR A 336 7.50 29.89 -9.86
CA TYR A 336 7.40 28.56 -10.45
C TYR A 336 6.67 28.67 -11.78
N SER A 337 7.24 28.08 -12.83
CA SER A 337 6.54 27.94 -14.10
C SER A 337 5.39 26.94 -13.97
N GLU A 338 4.47 26.92 -14.92
CA GLU A 338 3.45 25.87 -15.02
C GLU A 338 4.10 24.48 -15.09
N GLU A 339 5.26 24.38 -15.71
CA GLU A 339 6.06 23.19 -15.83
C GLU A 339 6.70 22.79 -14.48
N ASP A 340 7.20 23.75 -13.71
CA ASP A 340 7.70 23.49 -12.35
C ASP A 340 6.57 23.02 -11.42
N TRP A 341 5.38 23.51 -11.61
CA TRP A 341 4.21 23.13 -10.84
C TRP A 341 3.74 21.71 -11.14
N ASP A 342 3.69 21.31 -12.40
CA ASP A 342 3.36 19.96 -12.82
C ASP A 342 4.40 18.94 -12.31
N HIS A 343 5.67 19.36 -12.13
CA HIS A 343 6.72 18.52 -11.55
C HIS A 343 6.78 18.53 -10.02
N MET A 344 6.31 19.57 -9.36
CA MET A 344 6.37 19.69 -7.90
C MET A 344 5.44 18.73 -7.18
N ILE A 345 4.41 18.23 -7.83
CA ILE A 345 3.46 17.30 -7.26
C ILE A 345 4.06 15.91 -7.17
N ASP A 346 4.97 15.58 -8.06
CA ASP A 346 5.59 14.26 -8.16
C ASP A 346 6.74 14.04 -7.16
N VAL A 347 7.32 15.08 -6.59
CA VAL A 347 8.62 15.00 -5.92
C VAL A 347 8.65 15.52 -4.49
N ASP A 348 7.91 16.55 -4.19
CA ASP A 348 7.97 17.22 -2.88
C ASP A 348 6.59 17.64 -2.40
N ASN A 349 5.74 16.66 -2.32
CA ASN A 349 4.35 16.86 -2.06
C ASN A 349 4.06 17.56 -0.72
N THR A 350 4.77 17.17 0.34
CA THR A 350 4.52 17.73 1.67
C THR A 350 4.93 19.19 1.79
N THR A 351 6.00 19.59 1.11
CA THR A 351 6.51 20.96 1.23
C THR A 351 5.96 21.89 0.16
N ALA A 352 5.81 21.41 -1.07
CA ALA A 352 5.33 22.21 -2.18
C ALA A 352 3.83 22.48 -2.09
N LEU A 353 3.01 21.45 -1.82
CA LEU A 353 1.58 21.60 -1.61
C LEU A 353 1.26 22.44 -0.36
N ARG A 354 2.07 22.38 0.68
CA ARG A 354 1.93 23.29 1.83
C ARG A 354 2.28 24.73 1.51
N LYS A 355 3.11 24.97 0.52
CA LYS A 355 3.52 26.32 0.07
C LYS A 355 2.69 26.83 -1.10
N ALA A 356 2.05 25.93 -1.85
CA ALA A 356 1.19 26.34 -2.95
C ALA A 356 0.04 27.20 -2.43
N PRO A 357 -0.32 28.27 -3.13
CA PRO A 357 -1.54 29.01 -2.81
C PRO A 357 -2.71 28.03 -2.92
N GLY A 358 -3.52 27.92 -1.87
CA GLY A 358 -4.76 27.18 -1.94
C GLY A 358 -5.62 27.72 -3.06
N GLY A 359 -6.33 26.87 -3.76
CA GLY A 359 -7.32 27.31 -4.72
C GLY A 359 -6.94 27.19 -6.19
N ALA A 360 -6.08 26.24 -6.56
CA ALA A 360 -5.91 25.89 -7.96
C ALA A 360 -6.65 24.58 -8.27
N HIS A 361 -7.38 24.53 -9.37
CA HIS A 361 -7.93 23.29 -9.89
C HIS A 361 -6.79 22.39 -10.39
N THR A 362 -6.87 21.12 -10.04
CA THR A 362 -5.96 20.12 -10.58
C THR A 362 -6.30 19.79 -12.04
N LYS A 363 -5.29 19.32 -12.78
CA LYS A 363 -5.48 18.84 -14.14
C LYS A 363 -5.67 17.32 -14.16
N THR A 364 -6.34 16.80 -15.17
CA THR A 364 -6.47 15.34 -15.35
C THR A 364 -5.10 14.66 -15.42
N THR A 365 -4.10 15.28 -16.08
CA THR A 365 -2.73 14.80 -16.19
C THR A 365 -2.09 14.56 -14.83
N GLU A 366 -2.25 15.52 -13.95
CA GLU A 366 -1.73 15.48 -12.59
C GLU A 366 -2.34 14.34 -11.79
N ILE A 367 -3.66 14.23 -11.81
CA ILE A 367 -4.35 13.19 -11.03
C ILE A 367 -4.09 11.79 -11.56
N VAL A 368 -4.02 11.61 -12.87
CA VAL A 368 -3.65 10.33 -13.47
C VAL A 368 -2.22 9.95 -13.08
N GLY A 369 -1.28 10.90 -13.12
CA GLY A 369 0.11 10.68 -12.67
C GLY A 369 0.19 10.27 -11.19
N ASN A 370 -0.51 10.99 -10.32
CA ASN A 370 -0.57 10.69 -8.89
C ASN A 370 -1.22 9.33 -8.60
N MET A 371 -2.31 9.02 -9.27
CA MET A 371 -2.99 7.73 -9.16
C MET A 371 -2.07 6.58 -9.59
N PHE A 372 -1.48 6.69 -10.79
CA PHE A 372 -0.54 5.69 -11.30
C PHE A 372 0.64 5.50 -10.33
N SER A 373 1.24 6.59 -9.89
CA SER A 373 2.37 6.59 -8.97
C SER A 373 2.01 5.90 -7.64
N THR A 374 0.88 6.25 -7.03
CA THR A 374 0.42 5.64 -5.77
C THR A 374 0.22 4.13 -5.92
N VAL A 375 -0.47 3.70 -6.98
CA VAL A 375 -0.74 2.27 -7.21
C VAL A 375 0.54 1.50 -7.53
N ALA A 376 1.44 2.10 -8.32
CA ALA A 376 2.74 1.49 -8.63
C ALA A 376 3.61 1.29 -7.38
N LEU A 377 3.46 2.14 -6.38
CA LEU A 377 4.16 2.04 -5.10
C LEU A 377 3.43 1.19 -4.04
N GLY A 378 2.29 0.59 -4.37
CA GLY A 378 1.55 -0.33 -3.51
C GLY A 378 0.49 0.30 -2.62
N GLY A 379 0.15 1.57 -2.87
CA GLY A 379 -0.89 2.28 -2.12
C GLY A 379 -2.26 2.27 -2.78
N GLN A 380 -3.26 2.64 -2.00
CA GLN A 380 -4.57 3.03 -2.48
C GLN A 380 -4.60 4.54 -2.72
N PHE A 381 -5.13 4.97 -3.85
CA PHE A 381 -5.30 6.39 -4.16
C PHE A 381 -6.74 6.80 -3.83
N LEU A 382 -6.89 7.63 -2.80
CA LEU A 382 -8.18 8.19 -2.37
C LEU A 382 -8.30 9.61 -2.90
N PHE A 383 -9.12 9.80 -3.94
CA PHE A 383 -9.24 11.05 -4.65
C PHE A 383 -10.50 11.83 -4.24
N ASN A 384 -10.29 13.01 -3.67
CA ASN A 384 -11.37 13.81 -3.10
C ASN A 384 -11.98 14.80 -4.08
N VAL A 385 -13.30 14.86 -4.04
CA VAL A 385 -14.15 15.84 -4.71
C VAL A 385 -15.02 16.53 -3.67
N GLY A 386 -15.13 17.84 -3.76
CA GLY A 386 -16.01 18.66 -2.92
C GLY A 386 -17.26 19.11 -3.68
N PRO A 387 -18.40 18.43 -3.54
CA PRO A 387 -19.64 18.85 -4.19
C PRO A 387 -20.12 20.21 -3.73
N LYS A 388 -20.80 20.93 -4.60
CA LYS A 388 -21.50 22.17 -4.27
C LYS A 388 -22.61 21.92 -3.24
N PHE A 389 -23.04 22.98 -2.59
CA PHE A 389 -24.11 22.91 -1.59
C PHE A 389 -25.43 22.34 -2.15
N ASP A 390 -25.71 22.58 -3.41
CA ASP A 390 -26.89 22.04 -4.10
C ASP A 390 -26.80 20.55 -4.48
N GLY A 391 -25.66 19.90 -4.23
CA GLY A 391 -25.39 18.51 -4.55
C GLY A 391 -24.83 18.25 -5.95
N SER A 392 -24.58 19.30 -6.75
CA SER A 392 -23.92 19.14 -8.04
C SER A 392 -22.39 19.17 -7.92
N TYR A 393 -21.70 18.54 -8.86
CA TYR A 393 -20.26 18.75 -9.03
C TYR A 393 -19.95 20.05 -9.77
N ASP A 394 -18.77 20.59 -9.53
CA ASP A 394 -18.23 21.63 -10.38
C ASP A 394 -18.01 21.07 -11.79
N PRO A 395 -18.26 21.84 -12.86
CA PRO A 395 -18.01 21.37 -14.23
C PRO A 395 -16.56 20.98 -14.49
N TRP A 396 -15.61 21.65 -13.85
CA TRP A 396 -14.21 21.29 -13.94
C TRP A 396 -13.95 19.92 -13.30
N ASP A 397 -14.42 19.69 -12.08
CA ASP A 397 -14.28 18.43 -11.35
C ASP A 397 -14.90 17.27 -12.14
N ALA A 398 -16.09 17.49 -12.72
CA ALA A 398 -16.73 16.49 -13.57
C ALA A 398 -15.89 16.18 -14.83
N SER A 399 -15.21 17.19 -15.41
CA SER A 399 -14.33 16.98 -16.56
C SER A 399 -13.08 16.18 -16.22
N VAL A 400 -12.47 16.45 -15.05
CA VAL A 400 -11.32 15.70 -14.55
C VAL A 400 -11.70 14.25 -14.26
N LEU A 401 -12.81 14.01 -13.57
CA LEU A 401 -13.32 12.66 -13.30
C LEU A 401 -13.57 11.88 -14.59
N LYS A 402 -14.17 12.54 -15.59
CA LYS A 402 -14.35 11.93 -16.92
C LYS A 402 -13.02 11.60 -17.58
N GLY A 403 -12.06 12.52 -17.56
CA GLY A 403 -10.74 12.33 -18.16
C GLY A 403 -9.97 11.16 -17.53
N ILE A 404 -10.05 11.01 -16.22
CA ILE A 404 -9.48 9.84 -15.50
C ILE A 404 -10.16 8.54 -15.98
N GLY A 405 -11.48 8.55 -16.11
CA GLY A 405 -12.23 7.38 -16.59
C GLY A 405 -11.87 7.03 -18.06
N ASP A 406 -11.68 8.04 -18.90
CA ASP A 406 -11.24 7.82 -20.29
C ASP A 406 -9.84 7.18 -20.32
N TRP A 407 -8.91 7.68 -19.51
CA TRP A 407 -7.57 7.10 -19.39
C TRP A 407 -7.59 5.65 -18.87
N ASN A 408 -8.36 5.36 -17.83
CA ASN A 408 -8.50 4.01 -17.29
C ASN A 408 -9.07 3.02 -18.31
N ARG A 409 -9.98 3.45 -19.15
CA ARG A 409 -10.52 2.61 -20.24
C ARG A 409 -9.52 2.37 -21.36
N ALA A 410 -8.62 3.32 -21.61
CA ALA A 410 -7.52 3.16 -22.58
C ALA A 410 -6.44 2.21 -22.06
N HIS A 411 -6.25 2.11 -20.73
CA HIS A 411 -5.22 1.30 -20.08
C HIS A 411 -5.81 0.29 -19.08
N PRO A 412 -6.65 -0.66 -19.50
CA PRO A 412 -7.43 -1.51 -18.59
C PRO A 412 -6.56 -2.44 -17.72
N GLY A 413 -5.32 -2.75 -18.14
CA GLY A 413 -4.38 -3.58 -17.39
C GLY A 413 -3.85 -2.89 -16.14
N VAL A 414 -3.71 -1.56 -16.18
CA VAL A 414 -3.04 -0.78 -15.11
C VAL A 414 -3.77 -0.87 -13.78
N LEU A 415 -5.08 -0.57 -13.75
CA LEU A 415 -5.89 -0.70 -12.53
C LEU A 415 -6.58 -2.06 -12.39
N GLY A 416 -6.38 -2.96 -13.35
CA GLY A 416 -6.94 -4.31 -13.35
C GLY A 416 -6.22 -5.23 -12.37
N ASN A 417 -5.49 -6.20 -12.91
CA ASN A 417 -4.76 -7.20 -12.11
C ASN A 417 -3.31 -6.79 -11.79
N SER A 418 -2.92 -5.57 -12.11
CA SER A 418 -1.57 -5.09 -11.83
C SER A 418 -1.28 -5.04 -10.33
N ARG A 419 -0.02 -5.18 -9.97
CA ARG A 419 0.51 -5.10 -8.62
C ARG A 419 1.84 -4.35 -8.62
N PRO A 420 2.28 -3.84 -7.47
CA PRO A 420 3.61 -3.28 -7.31
C PRO A 420 4.70 -4.26 -7.71
N THR A 421 5.85 -3.75 -8.07
CA THR A 421 6.97 -4.56 -8.56
C THR A 421 8.27 -4.20 -7.85
N HIS A 422 9.24 -5.10 -7.89
CA HIS A 422 10.61 -4.84 -7.43
C HIS A 422 11.49 -4.12 -8.48
N PHE A 423 10.98 -3.87 -9.67
CA PHE A 423 11.69 -3.03 -10.63
C PHE A 423 11.93 -1.65 -10.04
N PRO A 424 13.12 -1.06 -10.27
CA PRO A 424 13.44 0.25 -9.72
C PRO A 424 12.50 1.32 -10.28
N ILE A 425 12.33 2.39 -9.50
CA ILE A 425 11.77 3.64 -10.01
C ILE A 425 12.81 4.21 -10.98
N GLU A 426 12.37 4.50 -12.20
CA GLU A 426 13.26 5.03 -13.24
C GLU A 426 13.09 6.54 -13.39
N THR A 427 14.07 7.20 -14.03
CA THR A 427 14.02 8.64 -14.27
C THR A 427 12.90 9.05 -15.23
N TRP A 428 12.38 8.12 -15.98
CA TRP A 428 11.28 8.31 -16.92
C TRP A 428 9.91 7.93 -16.35
N GLY A 429 9.85 7.21 -15.22
CA GLY A 429 8.59 6.80 -14.62
C GLY A 429 8.67 5.56 -13.74
N LYS A 430 7.52 4.92 -13.55
CA LYS A 430 7.33 3.78 -12.65
C LYS A 430 6.73 2.59 -13.39
N THR A 431 6.80 1.45 -12.76
CA THR A 431 6.32 0.20 -13.33
C THR A 431 5.37 -0.53 -12.41
N MET A 432 4.44 -1.28 -13.01
CA MET A 432 3.62 -2.28 -12.35
C MET A 432 3.69 -3.58 -13.11
N VAL A 433 3.33 -4.69 -12.49
CA VAL A 433 3.32 -6.00 -13.14
C VAL A 433 2.01 -6.74 -12.88
N ASP A 434 1.65 -7.65 -13.78
CA ASP A 434 0.75 -8.76 -13.51
C ASP A 434 1.47 -10.09 -13.77
N ASP A 435 0.74 -11.17 -13.99
CA ASP A 435 1.34 -12.51 -14.18
C ASP A 435 2.10 -12.68 -15.51
N SER A 436 1.92 -11.76 -16.45
CA SER A 436 2.52 -11.85 -17.80
C SER A 436 2.85 -10.50 -18.42
N HIS A 437 2.67 -9.41 -17.71
CA HIS A 437 2.93 -8.07 -18.24
C HIS A 437 3.73 -7.20 -17.27
N ILE A 438 4.52 -6.29 -17.86
CA ILE A 438 5.13 -5.16 -17.17
C ILE A 438 4.53 -3.90 -17.81
N TYR A 439 3.87 -3.08 -17.00
CA TYR A 439 3.28 -1.81 -17.39
C TYR A 439 4.21 -0.67 -17.02
N LEU A 440 4.71 0.07 -18.01
CA LEU A 440 5.63 1.18 -17.84
C LEU A 440 4.88 2.48 -18.04
N GLY A 441 4.56 3.19 -16.98
CA GLY A 441 3.98 4.53 -17.04
C GLY A 441 5.09 5.56 -17.29
N ILE A 442 5.03 6.23 -18.44
CA ILE A 442 6.05 7.18 -18.86
C ILE A 442 5.68 8.57 -18.35
N GLU A 443 6.13 8.91 -17.14
CA GLU A 443 5.90 10.22 -16.53
C GLU A 443 6.69 11.32 -17.23
N LYS A 444 7.90 10.99 -17.70
CA LYS A 444 8.77 11.90 -18.41
C LYS A 444 9.23 11.27 -19.73
N TRP A 445 8.72 11.79 -20.85
CA TRP A 445 9.12 11.30 -22.16
C TRP A 445 10.58 11.65 -22.46
N PRO A 446 11.44 10.66 -22.78
CA PRO A 446 12.87 10.91 -22.97
C PRO A 446 13.13 11.64 -24.28
N ALA A 447 13.99 12.66 -24.25
CA ALA A 447 14.32 13.46 -25.42
C ALA A 447 15.08 12.68 -26.53
N ASP A 448 15.78 11.61 -26.14
CA ASP A 448 16.51 10.71 -27.06
C ASP A 448 15.64 9.55 -27.58
N GLY A 449 14.37 9.51 -27.17
CA GLY A 449 13.42 8.47 -27.60
C GLY A 449 13.75 7.08 -27.06
N THR A 450 14.50 6.97 -25.96
CA THR A 450 14.92 5.67 -25.40
C THR A 450 14.68 5.60 -23.92
N ILE A 451 14.07 4.51 -23.44
CA ILE A 451 13.97 4.18 -22.03
C ILE A 451 14.71 2.88 -21.73
N THR A 452 15.25 2.80 -20.53
CA THR A 452 15.86 1.59 -20.00
C THR A 452 15.09 1.16 -18.77
N LEU A 453 14.58 -0.07 -18.79
CA LEU A 453 14.04 -0.74 -17.60
C LEU A 453 15.12 -1.68 -17.06
N ARG A 454 15.76 -1.23 -15.98
CA ARG A 454 16.85 -1.96 -15.35
C ARG A 454 16.37 -3.27 -14.75
N GLY A 455 17.15 -4.32 -14.98
CA GLY A 455 16.88 -5.64 -14.42
C GLY A 455 15.74 -6.43 -15.07
N ALA A 456 15.21 -5.98 -16.21
CA ALA A 456 14.15 -6.66 -16.93
C ALA A 456 14.65 -7.58 -18.07
N GLY A 457 15.96 -7.53 -18.37
CA GLY A 457 16.54 -8.23 -19.54
C GLY A 457 16.50 -9.75 -19.46
N ALA A 458 16.35 -10.33 -18.28
CA ALA A 458 16.28 -11.79 -18.10
C ALA A 458 14.89 -12.38 -18.42
N ASN A 459 13.88 -11.54 -18.70
CA ASN A 459 12.53 -12.00 -19.02
C ASN A 459 12.43 -12.52 -20.47
N ASP A 460 11.65 -13.56 -20.68
CA ASP A 460 11.27 -14.04 -22.02
C ASP A 460 10.17 -13.14 -22.58
N ILE A 461 10.58 -12.12 -23.37
CA ILE A 461 9.71 -11.06 -23.86
C ILE A 461 9.08 -11.48 -25.18
N SER A 462 7.75 -11.57 -25.21
CA SER A 462 6.99 -11.89 -26.42
C SER A 462 6.55 -10.67 -27.21
N SER A 463 6.31 -9.52 -26.55
CA SER A 463 6.00 -8.26 -27.25
C SER A 463 6.27 -7.04 -26.38
N VAL A 464 6.53 -5.89 -27.05
CA VAL A 464 6.60 -4.57 -26.42
C VAL A 464 5.76 -3.62 -27.27
N LYS A 465 4.79 -2.94 -26.65
CA LYS A 465 3.86 -2.05 -27.35
C LYS A 465 3.57 -0.81 -26.53
N LEU A 466 3.33 0.30 -27.19
CA LEU A 466 2.65 1.43 -26.60
C LEU A 466 1.15 1.12 -26.58
N ASP A 467 0.50 1.30 -25.44
CA ASP A 467 -0.95 1.10 -25.35
C ASP A 467 -1.70 2.00 -26.34
N GLY A 468 -2.82 1.53 -26.84
CA GLY A 468 -3.53 2.23 -27.93
C GLY A 468 -2.89 2.09 -29.33
N SER A 469 -1.73 1.41 -29.46
CA SER A 469 -1.05 1.16 -30.74
C SER A 469 -0.87 -0.33 -31.01
N ASP A 470 -1.18 -0.75 -32.24
CA ASP A 470 -0.92 -2.12 -32.69
C ASP A 470 0.57 -2.34 -33.09
N ALA A 471 1.32 -1.27 -33.26
CA ALA A 471 2.71 -1.35 -33.67
C ALA A 471 3.61 -1.85 -32.55
N ALA A 472 4.41 -2.89 -32.82
CA ALA A 472 5.43 -3.34 -31.89
C ALA A 472 6.57 -2.31 -31.82
N LEU A 473 7.04 -2.04 -30.60
CA LEU A 473 8.22 -1.22 -30.34
C LEU A 473 9.49 -2.04 -30.51
N THR A 474 10.53 -1.40 -30.97
CA THR A 474 11.86 -2.00 -31.04
C THR A 474 12.49 -2.02 -29.66
N TYR A 475 13.06 -3.15 -29.28
CA TYR A 475 13.80 -3.27 -28.03
C TYR A 475 15.07 -4.10 -28.19
N LYS A 476 15.97 -3.99 -27.25
CA LYS A 476 17.17 -4.83 -27.11
C LYS A 476 17.43 -5.13 -25.65
N VAL A 477 18.11 -6.22 -25.39
CA VAL A 477 18.60 -6.58 -24.05
C VAL A 477 20.07 -6.22 -23.96
N GLU A 478 20.46 -5.43 -22.98
CA GLU A 478 21.83 -5.04 -22.68
C GLU A 478 22.19 -5.51 -21.27
N GLY A 479 22.90 -6.64 -21.16
CA GLY A 479 23.13 -7.28 -19.88
C GLY A 479 21.79 -7.75 -19.24
N ASN A 480 21.48 -7.23 -18.08
CA ASN A 480 20.21 -7.51 -17.40
C ASN A 480 19.12 -6.44 -17.69
N ASP A 481 19.41 -5.49 -18.53
CA ASP A 481 18.52 -4.35 -18.74
C ASP A 481 17.75 -4.48 -20.07
N LEU A 482 16.51 -4.02 -20.07
CA LEU A 482 15.66 -3.94 -21.25
C LEU A 482 15.67 -2.49 -21.75
N VAL A 483 16.20 -2.28 -22.95
CA VAL A 483 16.25 -0.97 -23.60
C VAL A 483 15.21 -0.91 -24.70
N ILE A 484 14.26 0.03 -24.60
CA ILE A 484 13.14 0.18 -25.50
C ILE A 484 13.26 1.50 -26.26
N THR A 485 13.08 1.45 -27.58
CA THR A 485 13.00 2.64 -28.42
C THR A 485 11.55 3.07 -28.55
N LEU A 486 11.28 4.28 -28.13
CA LEU A 486 9.95 4.90 -28.14
C LEU A 486 9.70 5.63 -29.47
N PRO A 487 8.43 5.75 -29.93
CA PRO A 487 8.06 6.61 -31.06
C PRO A 487 8.15 8.09 -30.68
N ALA A 488 7.65 8.97 -31.52
CA ALA A 488 7.39 10.35 -31.11
C ALA A 488 6.40 10.37 -29.93
N GLN A 489 6.58 11.32 -29.01
CA GLN A 489 5.69 11.44 -27.85
C GLN A 489 4.24 11.53 -28.31
N PRO A 490 3.35 10.66 -27.84
CA PRO A 490 1.93 10.76 -28.14
C PRO A 490 1.31 11.97 -27.42
N ASP A 491 0.25 12.51 -28.00
CA ASP A 491 -0.60 13.50 -27.33
C ASP A 491 -1.57 12.76 -26.40
N GLU A 492 -1.04 12.24 -25.33
CA GLU A 492 -1.74 11.37 -24.37
C GLU A 492 -1.29 11.67 -22.95
N ILE A 493 -2.24 11.55 -22.02
CA ILE A 493 -1.95 11.65 -20.58
C ILE A 493 -1.25 10.38 -20.16
N LEU A 494 -0.08 10.51 -19.53
CA LEU A 494 0.72 9.40 -19.00
C LEU A 494 0.71 8.16 -19.91
N PRO A 495 1.47 8.18 -21.01
CA PRO A 495 1.54 7.05 -21.93
C PRO A 495 2.06 5.80 -21.22
N VAL A 496 1.48 4.65 -21.53
CA VAL A 496 1.87 3.36 -20.97
C VAL A 496 2.47 2.46 -22.03
N VAL A 497 3.65 1.94 -21.77
CA VAL A 497 4.25 0.88 -22.57
C VAL A 497 4.02 -0.46 -21.87
N THR A 498 3.41 -1.39 -22.58
CA THR A 498 3.15 -2.74 -22.10
C THR A 498 4.17 -3.72 -22.67
N VAL A 499 4.95 -4.35 -21.79
CA VAL A 499 5.85 -5.46 -22.11
C VAL A 499 5.15 -6.76 -21.75
N THR A 500 4.93 -7.64 -22.73
CA THR A 500 4.34 -8.97 -22.51
C THR A 500 5.44 -10.00 -22.36
N THR A 501 5.37 -10.82 -21.34
CA THR A 501 6.34 -11.89 -21.05
C THR A 501 5.71 -13.28 -21.14
N ASN A 502 6.52 -14.28 -21.48
CA ASN A 502 6.14 -15.69 -21.37
C ASN A 502 6.44 -16.17 -19.94
N GLY A 503 5.52 -15.89 -19.03
CA GLY A 503 5.62 -16.16 -17.60
C GLY A 503 5.70 -14.90 -16.75
N THR A 504 5.74 -15.10 -15.43
CA THR A 504 5.73 -13.99 -14.47
C THR A 504 6.97 -13.12 -14.60
N PRO A 505 6.81 -11.79 -14.72
CA PRO A 505 7.93 -10.87 -14.80
C PRO A 505 8.91 -11.03 -13.62
N ASN A 506 10.19 -11.10 -13.93
CA ASN A 506 11.26 -11.28 -12.98
C ASN A 506 12.25 -10.10 -13.04
N TYR A 507 12.64 -9.60 -11.88
CA TYR A 507 13.65 -8.56 -11.73
C TYR A 507 15.01 -9.16 -11.41
N VAL A 508 16.01 -8.91 -12.27
CA VAL A 508 17.40 -9.33 -12.06
C VAL A 508 18.29 -8.08 -12.15
N PRO A 509 18.69 -7.50 -11.01
CA PRO A 509 19.43 -6.23 -11.01
C PRO A 509 20.80 -6.37 -11.66
N THR A 510 21.23 -5.27 -12.30
CA THR A 510 22.63 -5.07 -12.71
C THR A 510 23.45 -4.77 -11.46
N GLY A 511 24.63 -5.36 -11.32
CA GLY A 511 25.47 -5.19 -10.14
C GLY A 511 25.08 -6.05 -8.93
N LEU A 512 24.35 -7.14 -9.17
CA LEU A 512 24.07 -8.14 -8.16
C LEU A 512 25.36 -8.70 -7.58
N THR A 513 25.52 -8.60 -6.27
CA THR A 513 26.71 -9.08 -5.56
C THR A 513 26.40 -10.35 -4.80
N THR A 514 27.14 -11.42 -5.07
CA THR A 514 27.05 -12.65 -4.28
C THR A 514 27.80 -12.47 -2.96
N ILE A 515 27.11 -12.73 -1.85
CA ILE A 515 27.65 -12.63 -0.50
C ILE A 515 28.00 -14.03 0.06
N GLY A 516 28.89 -14.03 1.04
CA GLY A 516 29.31 -15.21 1.80
C GLY A 516 29.36 -14.95 3.29
N THR A 517 29.98 -15.86 4.02
CA THR A 517 30.29 -15.70 5.46
C THR A 517 31.45 -14.75 5.71
N GLU A 518 32.30 -14.54 4.71
CA GLU A 518 33.33 -13.51 4.73
C GLU A 518 32.74 -12.15 4.32
N ALA A 519 33.27 -11.08 4.88
CA ALA A 519 32.80 -9.72 4.58
C ALA A 519 33.03 -9.39 3.11
N THR A 520 31.98 -9.06 2.40
CA THR A 520 31.99 -8.62 1.01
C THR A 520 31.78 -7.13 0.94
N THR A 521 32.67 -6.38 0.26
CA THR A 521 32.55 -4.93 0.10
C THR A 521 32.04 -4.58 -1.28
N ILE A 522 30.93 -3.84 -1.35
CA ILE A 522 30.32 -3.31 -2.57
C ILE A 522 30.76 -1.84 -2.67
N PRO A 523 31.54 -1.44 -3.68
CA PRO A 523 31.93 -0.05 -3.85
C PRO A 523 30.75 0.82 -4.29
N ALA A 524 30.89 2.14 -4.17
CA ALA A 524 29.87 3.10 -4.59
C ALA A 524 29.38 2.92 -6.05
N SER A 525 30.25 2.42 -6.93
CA SER A 525 29.90 2.11 -8.33
C SER A 525 28.99 0.88 -8.50
N GLY A 526 28.89 0.04 -7.49
CA GLY A 526 27.99 -1.11 -7.45
C GLY A 526 26.64 -0.82 -6.76
N LEU A 527 26.40 0.43 -6.34
CA LEU A 527 25.16 0.84 -5.72
C LEU A 527 24.25 1.51 -6.75
N GLU A 528 23.00 1.17 -6.72
CA GLU A 528 21.97 1.95 -7.41
C GLU A 528 21.70 3.22 -6.60
N LYS A 529 21.58 4.34 -7.30
CA LYS A 529 21.36 5.64 -6.69
C LYS A 529 20.19 6.30 -7.37
N PHE A 530 19.26 6.76 -6.58
CA PHE A 530 18.15 7.53 -7.09
C PHE A 530 18.36 9.02 -6.81
N LYS A 531 18.02 9.82 -7.78
CA LYS A 531 17.91 11.27 -7.63
C LYS A 531 16.44 11.62 -7.66
N ALA A 532 16.04 12.54 -6.79
CA ALA A 532 14.76 13.17 -6.95
C ALA A 532 14.66 13.78 -8.35
N PRO A 533 13.45 13.76 -8.98
CA PRO A 533 13.25 14.31 -10.31
C PRO A 533 13.57 15.81 -10.42
N THR A 534 13.69 16.54 -9.31
CA THR A 534 14.06 17.97 -9.33
C THR A 534 15.55 18.18 -9.32
N PRO A 535 16.08 19.10 -10.14
CA PRO A 535 17.53 19.33 -10.28
C PRO A 535 18.21 19.93 -9.04
N LYS A 536 17.49 20.21 -7.97
CA LYS A 536 18.01 20.87 -6.76
C LYS A 536 18.37 19.92 -5.63
N THR A 537 18.02 18.65 -5.76
CA THR A 537 18.24 17.65 -4.71
C THR A 537 19.38 16.73 -5.08
N GLY A 538 20.10 16.25 -4.08
CA GLY A 538 21.09 15.17 -4.24
C GLY A 538 20.42 13.83 -4.49
N GLU A 539 21.19 12.77 -4.32
CA GLU A 539 20.66 11.40 -4.34
C GLU A 539 19.69 11.22 -3.18
N THR A 540 18.58 10.52 -3.42
CA THR A 540 17.53 10.29 -2.41
C THR A 540 17.66 8.95 -1.74
N SER A 541 18.30 7.99 -2.39
CA SER A 541 18.58 6.68 -1.83
C SER A 541 19.82 6.03 -2.42
N PHE A 542 20.35 5.05 -1.68
CA PHE A 542 21.44 4.19 -2.09
C PHE A 542 20.99 2.74 -1.89
N THR A 543 20.97 1.95 -2.95
CA THR A 543 20.51 0.57 -2.90
C THR A 543 21.62 -0.40 -3.29
N ALA A 544 21.90 -1.37 -2.42
CA ALA A 544 22.73 -2.52 -2.71
C ALA A 544 21.87 -3.73 -3.05
N SER A 545 22.14 -4.39 -4.17
CA SER A 545 21.51 -5.64 -4.55
C SER A 545 22.44 -6.81 -4.28
N ILE A 546 22.00 -7.75 -3.43
CA ILE A 546 22.81 -8.87 -2.95
C ILE A 546 22.08 -10.19 -3.09
N THR A 547 22.83 -11.28 -3.26
CA THR A 547 22.31 -12.64 -3.28
C THR A 547 23.27 -13.59 -2.58
N SER A 548 22.78 -14.67 -2.08
CA SER A 548 23.59 -15.79 -1.58
C SER A 548 23.72 -16.95 -2.58
N GLY A 549 23.27 -16.73 -3.82
CA GLY A 549 23.25 -17.80 -4.84
C GLY A 549 22.20 -18.86 -4.50
N ASP A 550 22.58 -20.12 -4.66
CA ASP A 550 21.71 -21.29 -4.40
C ASP A 550 21.59 -21.67 -2.91
N GLN A 551 22.15 -20.86 -2.02
CA GLN A 551 22.13 -21.09 -0.59
C GLN A 551 21.21 -20.07 0.12
N VAL A 552 20.68 -20.45 1.26
CA VAL A 552 20.04 -19.54 2.21
C VAL A 552 21.12 -18.86 3.05
N ALA A 553 21.13 -17.55 3.08
CA ALA A 553 21.97 -16.78 3.97
C ALA A 553 21.17 -16.34 5.21
N SER A 554 21.67 -16.68 6.38
CA SER A 554 21.09 -16.29 7.67
C SER A 554 22.05 -15.39 8.45
N GLY A 555 21.50 -14.54 9.33
CA GLY A 555 22.29 -13.59 10.11
C GLY A 555 22.99 -12.56 9.24
N VAL A 556 22.39 -12.13 8.13
CA VAL A 556 22.98 -11.14 7.22
C VAL A 556 23.00 -9.79 7.91
N SER A 557 24.17 -9.16 7.90
CA SER A 557 24.36 -7.79 8.36
C SER A 557 25.00 -6.94 7.26
N ILE A 558 24.61 -5.66 7.22
CA ILE A 558 25.08 -4.69 6.24
C ILE A 558 25.52 -3.40 6.93
N ALA A 559 26.70 -2.90 6.62
CA ALA A 559 27.25 -1.67 7.15
C ALA A 559 27.55 -0.68 6.02
N PHE A 560 27.23 0.60 6.23
CA PHE A 560 27.42 1.66 5.25
C PHE A 560 28.62 2.55 5.62
N ASP A 561 29.63 2.62 4.77
CA ASP A 561 30.69 3.63 4.87
C ASP A 561 30.23 4.93 4.23
N THR A 562 29.93 5.92 5.05
CA THR A 562 29.29 7.17 4.63
C THR A 562 30.21 8.37 4.78
N GLU A 563 30.09 9.36 3.89
CA GLU A 563 30.73 10.67 3.97
C GLU A 563 29.70 11.78 3.76
N GLY A 564 29.85 12.89 4.50
CA GLY A 564 28.91 14.00 4.42
C GLY A 564 27.62 13.84 5.24
N PHE A 565 27.38 12.70 5.86
CA PHE A 565 26.27 12.46 6.79
C PHE A 565 26.63 13.07 8.15
N THR A 566 26.42 14.37 8.30
CA THR A 566 26.90 15.14 9.47
C THR A 566 25.82 15.54 10.46
N ASP A 567 24.55 15.34 10.13
CA ASP A 567 23.45 15.68 11.04
C ASP A 567 23.31 14.60 12.12
N ALA A 568 23.76 14.92 13.33
CA ALA A 568 23.71 13.99 14.46
C ALA A 568 22.27 13.66 14.93
N TYR A 569 21.30 14.45 14.52
CA TYR A 569 19.88 14.27 14.85
C TYR A 569 19.08 13.59 13.73
N ALA A 570 19.64 13.51 12.54
CA ALA A 570 18.97 12.83 11.45
C ALA A 570 18.90 11.33 11.73
N LYS A 571 17.74 10.78 11.47
CA LYS A 571 17.51 9.36 11.43
C LYS A 571 17.46 8.89 9.99
N TYR A 572 17.93 7.69 9.82
CA TYR A 572 18.00 7.04 8.51
C TYR A 572 17.16 5.78 8.55
N LYS A 573 16.59 5.46 7.44
CA LYS A 573 15.80 4.26 7.22
C LYS A 573 16.60 3.33 6.33
N VAL A 574 16.75 2.10 6.76
CA VAL A 574 17.25 1.01 5.91
C VAL A 574 16.12 0.04 5.68
N SER A 575 15.83 -0.25 4.43
CA SER A 575 14.85 -1.26 4.05
C SER A 575 15.53 -2.44 3.36
N VAL A 576 14.99 -3.64 3.58
CA VAL A 576 15.38 -4.89 2.91
C VAL A 576 14.14 -5.42 2.20
N ASN A 577 14.12 -5.42 0.87
CA ASN A 577 12.96 -5.76 0.06
C ASN A 577 11.69 -5.00 0.48
N GLY A 578 11.85 -3.71 0.83
CA GLY A 578 10.75 -2.87 1.31
C GLY A 578 10.44 -2.98 2.81
N GLN A 579 10.99 -3.98 3.54
CA GLN A 579 10.84 -4.06 4.99
C GLN A 579 11.77 -3.06 5.67
N VAL A 580 11.20 -2.13 6.42
CA VAL A 580 11.92 -0.97 6.97
C VAL A 580 12.42 -1.23 8.37
N ILE A 581 13.72 -0.89 8.60
CA ILE A 581 14.31 -0.74 9.92
C ILE A 581 14.41 0.76 10.18
N LYS A 582 13.69 1.26 11.18
CA LYS A 582 13.57 2.71 11.46
C LYS A 582 14.48 3.15 12.61
N GLY A 583 14.75 4.45 12.66
CA GLY A 583 15.35 5.11 13.81
C GLY A 583 16.87 4.99 13.89
N LEU A 584 17.54 4.71 12.80
CA LEU A 584 18.99 4.52 12.72
C LEU A 584 19.73 5.86 12.69
N THR A 585 20.84 5.93 13.41
CA THR A 585 21.80 7.03 13.37
C THR A 585 22.97 6.72 12.46
N VAL A 586 23.81 7.72 12.16
CA VAL A 586 25.05 7.52 11.37
C VAL A 586 25.98 6.49 12.03
N ALA A 587 26.05 6.45 13.35
CA ALA A 587 26.86 5.47 14.07
C ALA A 587 26.35 4.04 13.84
N GLU A 588 25.05 3.83 13.97
CA GLU A 588 24.42 2.51 13.76
C GLU A 588 24.57 2.02 12.32
N LEU A 589 24.51 2.92 11.33
CA LEU A 589 24.77 2.56 9.93
C LEU A 589 26.18 1.97 9.72
N LYS A 590 27.18 2.44 10.48
CA LYS A 590 28.56 1.98 10.40
C LYS A 590 28.79 0.68 11.18
N GLU A 591 28.09 0.48 12.28
CA GLU A 591 28.17 -0.74 13.10
C GLU A 591 27.53 -1.94 12.41
N GLY A 592 26.58 -1.71 11.54
CA GLY A 592 25.87 -2.73 10.77
C GLY A 592 24.40 -2.83 11.16
N VAL A 593 23.59 -2.98 10.15
CA VAL A 593 22.14 -3.14 10.22
C VAL A 593 21.80 -4.60 9.91
N GLY A 594 20.99 -5.19 10.73
CA GLY A 594 20.57 -6.60 10.63
C GLY A 594 20.28 -7.14 12.03
N PRO A 595 20.14 -8.48 12.23
CA PRO A 595 20.24 -9.49 11.17
C PRO A 595 18.98 -9.62 10.31
N PHE A 596 19.15 -10.11 9.07
CA PHE A 596 18.05 -10.55 8.21
C PHE A 596 18.47 -11.82 7.45
N ALA A 597 17.56 -12.43 6.69
CA ALA A 597 17.86 -13.61 5.89
C ALA A 597 17.58 -13.37 4.40
N ILE A 598 18.30 -14.09 3.54
CA ILE A 598 18.11 -14.11 2.09
C ILE A 598 17.86 -15.56 1.67
N GLY A 599 16.78 -15.79 0.94
CA GLY A 599 16.44 -17.12 0.41
C GLY A 599 17.38 -17.56 -0.70
N ALA A 600 17.46 -18.87 -0.91
CA ALA A 600 18.22 -19.44 -2.02
C ALA A 600 17.69 -18.93 -3.37
N ASN A 601 18.60 -18.54 -4.26
CA ASN A 601 18.30 -17.95 -5.57
C ASN A 601 17.47 -16.66 -5.51
N GLN A 602 17.52 -15.95 -4.35
CA GLN A 602 16.81 -14.69 -4.18
C GLN A 602 17.76 -13.49 -4.19
N THR A 603 17.21 -12.35 -4.54
CA THR A 603 17.88 -11.06 -4.45
C THR A 603 17.30 -10.28 -3.28
N ALA A 604 18.17 -9.78 -2.40
CA ALA A 604 17.81 -8.79 -1.41
C ALA A 604 18.25 -7.41 -1.88
N ARG A 605 17.32 -6.47 -1.92
CA ARG A 605 17.58 -5.05 -2.17
C ARG A 605 17.63 -4.33 -0.83
N VAL A 606 18.78 -3.79 -0.50
CA VAL A 606 18.99 -3.05 0.74
C VAL A 606 19.14 -1.58 0.42
N THR A 607 18.15 -0.79 0.82
CA THR A 607 18.07 0.64 0.50
C THR A 607 18.29 1.48 1.74
N LEU A 608 19.15 2.47 1.65
CA LEU A 608 19.38 3.51 2.66
C LEU A 608 18.73 4.81 2.22
N GLU A 609 17.92 5.40 3.07
CA GLU A 609 17.25 6.69 2.86
C GLU A 609 17.04 7.44 4.18
N TYR A 610 16.57 8.69 4.16
CA TYR A 610 16.19 9.40 5.37
C TYR A 610 14.88 8.85 5.95
N ASP A 611 14.81 8.71 7.28
CA ASP A 611 13.56 8.41 8.02
C ASP A 611 12.77 9.68 8.38
N ASN A 612 13.07 10.78 7.72
CA ASN A 612 12.33 12.03 7.88
C ASN A 612 11.87 12.49 6.50
N PRO A 613 10.56 12.46 6.20
CA PRO A 613 10.04 12.83 4.89
C PRO A 613 10.49 14.23 4.43
N ALA A 614 10.62 15.18 5.35
CA ALA A 614 11.09 16.53 5.04
C ALA A 614 12.55 16.56 4.54
N TYR A 615 13.37 15.60 4.92
CA TYR A 615 14.74 15.46 4.45
C TYR A 615 14.85 14.57 3.21
N ALA A 616 14.04 13.52 3.12
CA ALA A 616 13.98 12.68 1.92
C ALA A 616 13.73 13.51 0.65
N LEU A 617 12.93 14.55 0.77
CA LEU A 617 12.62 15.49 -0.30
C LEU A 617 13.78 16.40 -0.72
N LYS A 618 14.75 16.61 0.17
CA LYS A 618 15.95 17.42 -0.12
C LYS A 618 17.09 16.59 -0.69
N GLY A 619 16.96 15.27 -0.68
CA GLY A 619 18.06 14.35 -0.94
C GLY A 619 19.15 14.44 0.13
N PHE A 620 20.16 13.63 0.00
CA PHE A 620 21.27 13.61 0.95
C PHE A 620 22.24 14.81 0.82
N GLY A 621 22.00 15.68 -0.15
CA GLY A 621 22.87 16.81 -0.43
C GLY A 621 24.06 16.46 -1.32
N LYS A 622 24.70 17.52 -1.86
CA LYS A 622 25.79 17.41 -2.85
C LYS A 622 27.01 16.65 -2.37
N ASP A 623 27.31 16.81 -1.08
CA ASP A 623 28.56 16.34 -0.49
C ASP A 623 28.35 15.05 0.31
N THR A 624 27.14 14.53 0.30
CA THR A 624 26.79 13.30 1.00
C THR A 624 26.88 12.12 0.06
N THR A 625 27.62 11.08 0.45
CA THR A 625 27.77 9.88 -0.35
C THR A 625 27.96 8.63 0.50
N VAL A 626 27.53 7.49 -0.03
CA VAL A 626 27.93 6.17 0.45
C VAL A 626 29.15 5.73 -0.38
N LYS A 627 30.29 5.56 0.26
CA LYS A 627 31.55 5.14 -0.37
C LYS A 627 31.53 3.66 -0.68
N SER A 628 31.03 2.88 0.24
CA SER A 628 30.90 1.44 0.10
C SER A 628 29.90 0.88 1.09
N VAL A 629 29.48 -0.33 0.81
CA VAL A 629 28.63 -1.14 1.69
C VAL A 629 29.35 -2.44 1.96
N THR A 630 29.44 -2.84 3.23
CA THR A 630 30.04 -4.12 3.62
C THR A 630 28.96 -5.05 4.11
N VAL A 631 28.89 -6.24 3.54
CA VAL A 631 27.86 -7.25 3.83
C VAL A 631 28.51 -8.56 4.19
N LYS A 632 27.93 -9.26 5.15
CA LYS A 632 28.31 -10.64 5.50
C LYS A 632 27.10 -11.42 6.01
N ALA A 633 27.10 -12.73 5.78
CA ALA A 633 26.19 -13.65 6.42
C ALA A 633 26.89 -14.35 7.60
N GLU A 634 26.15 -14.73 8.61
CA GLU A 634 26.68 -15.60 9.69
C GLU A 634 26.74 -17.05 9.22
N LYS A 635 25.77 -17.47 8.44
CA LYS A 635 25.63 -18.85 7.95
C LYS A 635 25.11 -18.90 6.52
N LEU A 636 25.65 -19.83 5.75
CA LEU A 636 25.08 -20.25 4.46
C LEU A 636 24.63 -21.71 4.57
N SER A 637 23.43 -22.04 4.06
CA SER A 637 22.87 -23.39 4.09
C SER A 637 22.16 -23.72 2.79
N THR A 638 22.27 -24.97 2.34
CA THR A 638 21.55 -25.45 1.16
C THR A 638 20.25 -26.10 1.61
N PRO A 639 19.08 -25.59 1.16
CA PRO A 639 17.80 -26.17 1.55
C PRO A 639 17.65 -27.58 0.99
N ALA A 640 17.20 -28.49 1.84
CA ALA A 640 16.96 -29.89 1.46
C ALA A 640 15.73 -30.44 2.19
N VAL A 641 15.04 -31.38 1.53
CA VAL A 641 13.88 -32.09 2.10
C VAL A 641 14.08 -33.57 1.93
N THR A 642 13.67 -34.36 2.93
CA THR A 642 13.58 -35.81 2.88
C THR A 642 12.22 -36.27 3.36
N VAL A 643 11.74 -37.40 2.82
CA VAL A 643 10.45 -37.99 3.18
C VAL A 643 10.66 -39.44 3.57
N GLU A 644 10.20 -39.81 4.77
CA GLU A 644 10.32 -41.16 5.31
C GLU A 644 8.95 -41.69 5.78
N PRO A 645 8.49 -42.85 5.31
CA PRO A 645 9.09 -43.66 4.22
C PRO A 645 8.93 -43.00 2.86
N SER A 646 9.85 -43.25 1.92
CA SER A 646 9.79 -42.74 0.54
C SER A 646 8.73 -43.42 -0.33
N THR A 647 8.10 -44.48 0.20
CA THR A 647 6.98 -45.20 -0.42
C THR A 647 5.89 -45.38 0.64
N VAL A 648 4.67 -45.00 0.34
CA VAL A 648 3.57 -45.00 1.30
C VAL A 648 2.23 -45.31 0.60
N GLU A 649 1.27 -45.89 1.32
CA GLU A 649 -0.10 -46.01 0.84
C GLU A 649 -0.86 -44.69 0.98
N ALA A 650 -1.74 -44.40 0.02
CA ALA A 650 -2.65 -43.28 0.14
C ALA A 650 -3.46 -43.32 1.45
N GLY A 651 -3.59 -42.19 2.15
CA GLY A 651 -4.22 -42.10 3.47
C GLY A 651 -3.32 -42.42 4.66
N LYS A 652 -2.03 -42.71 4.46
CA LYS A 652 -1.05 -42.97 5.53
C LYS A 652 -0.14 -41.74 5.74
N ASN A 653 0.53 -41.77 6.89
CA ASN A 653 1.45 -40.70 7.29
C ASN A 653 2.84 -40.92 6.74
N VAL A 654 3.50 -39.82 6.47
CA VAL A 654 4.94 -39.74 6.22
C VAL A 654 5.57 -38.66 7.09
N THR A 655 6.83 -38.85 7.44
CA THR A 655 7.61 -37.81 8.12
C THR A 655 8.39 -37.02 7.08
N VAL A 656 8.16 -35.71 7.01
CA VAL A 656 8.90 -34.78 6.18
C VAL A 656 9.92 -34.07 7.06
N LYS A 657 11.19 -34.12 6.67
CA LYS A 657 12.27 -33.40 7.34
C LYS A 657 12.88 -32.43 6.36
N GLY A 658 12.99 -31.19 6.78
CA GLY A 658 13.68 -30.13 6.03
C GLY A 658 14.88 -29.62 6.78
N THR A 659 15.92 -29.26 6.05
CA THR A 659 17.14 -28.66 6.58
C THR A 659 17.58 -27.49 5.72
N GLY A 660 18.28 -26.52 6.34
CA GLY A 660 18.89 -25.42 5.60
C GLY A 660 17.92 -24.33 5.16
N PHE A 661 16.72 -24.29 5.69
CA PHE A 661 15.80 -23.18 5.54
C PHE A 661 16.24 -21.97 6.39
N ALA A 662 15.54 -20.85 6.28
CA ALA A 662 15.77 -19.73 7.19
C ALA A 662 15.29 -20.10 8.61
N PRO A 663 15.99 -19.67 9.67
CA PRO A 663 15.56 -19.88 11.04
C PRO A 663 14.17 -19.28 11.32
N GLU A 664 13.42 -19.94 12.20
CA GLU A 664 12.12 -19.47 12.71
C GLU A 664 11.07 -19.16 11.62
N SER A 665 11.23 -19.76 10.45
CA SER A 665 10.32 -19.57 9.31
C SER A 665 9.18 -20.57 9.32
N THR A 666 8.00 -20.14 8.93
CA THR A 666 6.88 -21.04 8.64
C THR A 666 7.08 -21.69 7.28
N VAL A 667 6.98 -23.02 7.25
CA VAL A 667 7.12 -23.83 6.03
C VAL A 667 5.79 -24.49 5.74
N THR A 668 5.28 -24.31 4.54
CA THR A 668 4.11 -25.03 4.01
C THR A 668 4.57 -26.25 3.25
N ILE A 669 3.97 -27.40 3.53
CA ILE A 669 4.28 -28.68 2.91
C ILE A 669 3.14 -29.06 1.97
N THR A 670 3.47 -29.22 0.68
CA THR A 670 2.51 -29.57 -0.37
C THR A 670 2.90 -30.87 -1.06
N LEU A 671 1.92 -31.68 -1.43
CA LEU A 671 2.09 -32.84 -2.29
C LEU A 671 1.73 -32.46 -3.73
N HIS A 672 2.64 -32.68 -4.66
CA HIS A 672 2.48 -32.35 -6.06
C HIS A 672 2.33 -33.60 -6.93
N SER A 673 1.24 -33.78 -7.64
CA SER A 673 0.87 -34.01 -8.99
C SER A 673 -0.32 -33.08 -9.33
N GLU A 674 -1.28 -32.92 -8.44
CA GLU A 674 -2.16 -31.75 -8.29
C GLU A 674 -1.77 -31.16 -6.93
N PRO A 675 -1.31 -29.90 -6.84
CA PRO A 675 -0.78 -29.35 -5.58
C PRO A 675 -1.84 -29.33 -4.46
N VAL A 676 -1.57 -30.06 -3.39
CA VAL A 676 -2.43 -30.13 -2.21
C VAL A 676 -1.58 -29.87 -0.98
N GLU A 677 -1.95 -28.92 -0.16
CA GLU A 677 -1.34 -28.70 1.15
C GLU A 677 -1.62 -29.88 2.06
N VAL A 678 -0.57 -30.45 2.64
CA VAL A 678 -0.65 -31.60 3.53
C VAL A 678 -0.18 -31.27 4.96
N GLY A 679 0.39 -30.08 5.18
CA GLY A 679 0.76 -29.62 6.51
C GLY A 679 1.67 -28.39 6.49
N THR A 680 1.94 -27.87 7.70
CA THR A 680 2.87 -26.78 7.96
C THR A 680 3.84 -27.15 9.07
N ALA A 681 5.00 -26.50 9.10
CA ALA A 681 6.00 -26.64 10.16
C ALA A 681 6.68 -25.28 10.40
N THR A 682 7.30 -25.13 11.58
CA THR A 682 8.18 -23.99 11.87
C THR A 682 9.60 -24.52 11.98
N THR A 683 10.55 -23.85 11.34
CA THR A 683 11.97 -24.19 11.44
C THR A 683 12.54 -23.76 12.80
N ASP A 684 13.50 -24.51 13.29
CA ASP A 684 14.25 -24.16 14.51
C ASP A 684 15.31 -23.08 14.23
N GLU A 685 16.11 -22.76 15.26
CA GLU A 685 17.22 -21.80 15.18
C GLU A 685 18.30 -22.15 14.13
N ASN A 686 18.35 -23.43 13.69
CA ASN A 686 19.26 -23.90 12.65
C ASN A 686 18.65 -23.87 11.25
N GLY A 687 17.35 -23.58 11.13
CA GLY A 687 16.60 -23.65 9.90
C GLY A 687 16.15 -25.06 9.53
N ASP A 688 16.02 -25.96 10.52
CA ASP A 688 15.61 -27.35 10.33
C ASP A 688 14.19 -27.54 10.87
N PHE A 689 13.43 -28.46 10.23
CA PHE A 689 12.10 -28.85 10.71
C PHE A 689 11.82 -30.33 10.53
N THR A 690 10.85 -30.83 11.30
CA THR A 690 10.29 -32.16 11.13
C THR A 690 8.78 -32.09 11.29
N ALA A 691 8.04 -32.58 10.29
CA ALA A 691 6.59 -32.63 10.30
C ALA A 691 6.09 -34.03 9.95
N GLU A 692 5.04 -34.50 10.64
CA GLU A 692 4.28 -35.69 10.25
C GLU A 692 3.07 -35.20 9.44
N VAL A 693 2.96 -35.62 8.19
CA VAL A 693 1.88 -35.26 7.29
C VAL A 693 1.15 -36.48 6.74
N THR A 694 -0.15 -36.34 6.49
CA THR A 694 -0.96 -37.43 5.95
C THR A 694 -1.10 -37.28 4.44
N VAL A 695 -0.73 -38.29 3.68
CA VAL A 695 -0.99 -38.34 2.23
C VAL A 695 -2.50 -38.46 2.03
N PRO A 696 -3.15 -37.58 1.25
CA PRO A 696 -4.59 -37.69 1.03
C PRO A 696 -5.03 -39.04 0.51
N ALA A 697 -6.14 -39.58 1.04
CA ALA A 697 -6.62 -40.93 0.71
C ALA A 697 -7.03 -41.11 -0.76
N ASN A 698 -7.27 -40.02 -1.46
CA ASN A 698 -7.60 -39.99 -2.89
C ASN A 698 -6.41 -39.69 -3.78
N THR A 699 -5.18 -39.73 -3.26
CA THR A 699 -3.97 -39.58 -4.07
C THR A 699 -3.81 -40.81 -4.97
N GLU A 700 -3.61 -40.58 -6.24
CA GLU A 700 -3.40 -41.67 -7.22
C GLU A 700 -2.08 -42.43 -6.93
N ALA A 701 -2.05 -43.71 -7.21
CA ALA A 701 -0.81 -44.47 -7.08
C ALA A 701 0.19 -44.06 -8.17
N GLY A 702 1.43 -43.77 -7.78
CA GLY A 702 2.45 -43.26 -8.70
C GLY A 702 3.55 -42.48 -8.00
N GLU A 703 4.38 -41.85 -8.82
CA GLU A 703 5.42 -40.92 -8.35
C GLU A 703 4.83 -39.52 -8.12
N HIS A 704 5.11 -39.00 -6.95
CA HIS A 704 4.72 -37.64 -6.51
C HIS A 704 5.93 -36.88 -6.01
N THR A 705 5.77 -35.60 -5.78
CA THR A 705 6.81 -34.77 -5.19
C THR A 705 6.24 -34.04 -3.96
N VAL A 706 6.92 -34.21 -2.82
CA VAL A 706 6.66 -33.39 -1.64
C VAL A 706 7.50 -32.12 -1.75
N VAL A 707 6.85 -30.98 -1.70
CA VAL A 707 7.50 -29.66 -1.74
C VAL A 707 7.29 -28.98 -0.39
N ALA A 708 8.38 -28.50 0.19
CA ALA A 708 8.36 -27.63 1.35
C ALA A 708 8.77 -26.22 0.94
N ALA A 709 7.95 -25.23 1.25
CA ALA A 709 8.19 -23.85 0.88
C ALA A 709 7.95 -22.91 2.06
N SER A 710 8.79 -21.88 2.20
CA SER A 710 8.58 -20.75 3.10
C SER A 710 8.49 -19.45 2.28
N ASP A 711 7.80 -18.43 2.79
CA ASP A 711 7.57 -17.17 2.08
C ASP A 711 8.50 -16.03 2.51
N ALA A 712 8.97 -16.05 3.77
CA ALA A 712 9.77 -14.96 4.31
C ALA A 712 11.02 -15.46 5.07
N PRO A 713 12.20 -15.60 4.40
CA PRO A 713 12.40 -15.48 2.96
C PRO A 713 11.81 -16.65 2.18
N SER A 714 11.52 -16.42 0.91
CA SER A 714 11.04 -17.51 0.06
C SER A 714 12.15 -18.53 -0.17
N VAL A 715 11.90 -19.77 0.27
CA VAL A 715 12.81 -20.90 0.13
C VAL A 715 11.99 -22.12 -0.25
N THR A 716 12.42 -22.87 -1.25
CA THR A 716 11.73 -24.08 -1.68
C THR A 716 12.70 -25.22 -1.81
N ALA A 717 12.33 -26.38 -1.30
CA ALA A 717 13.04 -27.66 -1.51
C ALA A 717 12.03 -28.78 -1.70
N SER A 718 12.43 -29.86 -2.36
CA SER A 718 11.53 -30.95 -2.67
C SER A 718 12.17 -32.34 -2.55
N ALA A 719 11.33 -33.36 -2.34
CA ALA A 719 11.73 -34.75 -2.33
C ALA A 719 10.70 -35.65 -3.03
N PRO A 720 11.12 -36.71 -3.70
CA PRO A 720 10.22 -37.67 -4.31
C PRO A 720 9.46 -38.49 -3.26
N LEU A 721 8.22 -38.87 -3.57
CA LEU A 721 7.39 -39.78 -2.79
C LEU A 721 6.64 -40.71 -3.74
N THR A 722 6.77 -42.02 -3.55
CA THR A 722 5.97 -43.00 -4.26
C THR A 722 4.72 -43.35 -3.46
N VAL A 723 3.55 -43.11 -4.02
CA VAL A 723 2.26 -43.48 -3.41
C VAL A 723 1.79 -44.80 -4.00
N THR A 724 1.41 -45.75 -3.14
CA THR A 724 0.85 -47.02 -3.56
C THR A 724 -0.66 -47.06 -3.33
N ALA A 725 -1.35 -47.83 -4.13
CA ALA A 725 -2.78 -48.05 -3.91
C ALA A 725 -3.00 -48.81 -2.59
N PRO A 726 -4.08 -48.53 -1.87
CA PRO A 726 -4.49 -49.36 -0.75
C PRO A 726 -4.65 -50.80 -1.19
N PRO A 727 -4.31 -51.78 -0.37
CA PRO A 727 -4.53 -53.22 -0.71
C PRO A 727 -6.01 -53.40 -1.00
N ALA A 728 -6.29 -54.11 -2.09
CA ALA A 728 -7.67 -54.46 -2.41
C ALA A 728 -8.31 -55.16 -1.19
N PRO A 729 -9.57 -54.88 -0.86
CA PRO A 729 -10.23 -55.60 0.23
C PRO A 729 -10.09 -57.11 0.00
N ALA A 730 -9.59 -57.82 0.99
CA ALA A 730 -9.51 -59.28 0.94
C ALA A 730 -10.88 -59.86 0.55
N GLU A 731 -10.97 -60.54 -0.55
CA GLU A 731 -12.20 -61.24 -0.93
C GLU A 731 -12.55 -62.20 0.22
N ASP A 732 -13.73 -62.03 0.76
CA ASP A 732 -14.29 -62.90 1.79
C ASP A 732 -14.47 -64.30 1.14
N PRO A 733 -13.80 -65.34 1.61
CA PRO A 733 -13.89 -66.67 1.00
C PRO A 733 -15.20 -67.39 1.26
N SER A 734 -16.27 -66.69 1.64
CA SER A 734 -17.57 -67.30 2.02
C SER A 734 -18.71 -66.81 1.14
N ALA A 735 -18.60 -66.80 -0.16
CA ALA A 735 -19.74 -66.72 -1.05
C ALA A 735 -19.68 -67.84 -2.11
N ALA A 736 -20.38 -68.94 -1.84
CA ALA A 736 -20.62 -70.03 -2.78
C ALA A 736 -21.42 -69.52 -4.00
N PRO A 737 -21.19 -70.08 -5.21
CA PRO A 737 -21.79 -69.61 -6.43
C PRO A 737 -23.27 -70.01 -6.53
N SER A 738 -24.18 -69.06 -6.69
CA SER A 738 -25.56 -69.34 -7.12
C SER A 738 -25.65 -69.12 -8.62
N GLU A 739 -26.25 -70.10 -9.21
CA GLU A 739 -26.39 -70.38 -10.64
C GLU A 739 -27.10 -69.27 -11.42
N GLN A 740 -26.65 -69.19 -12.64
CA GLN A 740 -27.17 -68.38 -13.76
C GLN A 740 -28.49 -69.01 -14.30
N PRO A 741 -29.37 -68.28 -14.87
CA PRO A 741 -30.05 -68.71 -16.07
C PRO A 741 -29.77 -67.86 -17.29
N SER A 742 -29.50 -68.63 -18.30
CA SER A 742 -29.30 -68.41 -19.69
C SER A 742 -30.46 -67.72 -20.43
N ALA A 743 -30.08 -67.10 -21.51
CA ALA A 743 -30.70 -67.00 -22.84
C ALA A 743 -30.88 -65.56 -23.33
N ALA A 744 -30.40 -65.13 -24.34
CA ALA A 744 -30.27 -65.46 -25.79
C ALA A 744 -30.59 -64.19 -26.59
N PRO A 745 -30.46 -64.10 -27.89
CA PRO A 745 -29.31 -63.36 -28.49
C PRO A 745 -29.81 -62.12 -29.32
N ALA A 746 -28.79 -61.53 -29.91
CA ALA A 746 -28.81 -60.31 -30.76
C ALA A 746 -29.73 -60.35 -31.98
N PRO A 747 -29.92 -59.20 -32.67
CA PRO A 747 -29.29 -59.12 -33.99
C PRO A 747 -28.53 -57.83 -34.30
N ALA A 748 -27.48 -57.99 -35.07
CA ALA A 748 -26.79 -56.97 -35.84
C ALA A 748 -27.46 -56.95 -37.24
N PRO A 749 -26.96 -56.21 -38.25
CA PRO A 749 -26.25 -54.95 -38.41
C PRO A 749 -26.79 -54.04 -39.55
N ALA A 750 -26.19 -52.87 -39.79
CA ALA A 750 -26.02 -52.26 -41.11
C ALA A 750 -24.99 -51.15 -41.00
N GLN A 751 -23.93 -51.27 -41.52
CA GLN A 751 -23.13 -50.97 -42.74
C GLN A 751 -23.22 -49.53 -43.21
N GLY A 752 -22.04 -48.98 -43.44
CA GLY A 752 -21.56 -48.04 -44.42
C GLY A 752 -20.90 -46.81 -43.85
N GLY A 753 -19.69 -46.44 -44.19
CA GLY A 753 -18.71 -46.84 -45.10
C GLY A 753 -17.63 -45.79 -45.23
N LYS A 754 -16.38 -46.27 -45.38
CA LYS A 754 -15.22 -45.64 -46.04
C LYS A 754 -14.67 -44.30 -45.53
N GLY A 755 -13.46 -44.16 -45.19
CA GLY A 755 -12.13 -44.44 -45.67
C GLY A 755 -11.23 -43.50 -44.88
N GLY A 756 -10.01 -43.72 -44.48
CA GLY A 756 -8.96 -44.41 -45.08
C GLY A 756 -7.65 -43.75 -44.66
N LEU A 757 -6.67 -44.58 -44.25
CA LEU A 757 -5.23 -44.36 -44.26
C LEU A 757 -4.63 -43.57 -43.06
N ALA A 758 -4.08 -44.22 -42.03
CA ALA A 758 -2.78 -44.95 -41.95
C ALA A 758 -1.54 -44.04 -42.05
N ARG A 759 -0.78 -43.99 -40.99
CA ARG A 759 0.61 -44.38 -40.81
C ARG A 759 1.23 -43.72 -39.57
N THR A 760 1.54 -44.54 -38.61
CA THR A 760 2.89 -44.98 -38.17
C THR A 760 3.89 -43.89 -37.81
N GLY A 761 4.41 -44.02 -36.59
CA GLY A 761 5.79 -43.77 -36.29
C GLY A 761 6.10 -43.36 -34.87
N THR A 762 6.27 -44.33 -34.01
CA THR A 762 7.41 -44.53 -33.07
C THR A 762 8.22 -43.35 -32.55
N ASN A 763 8.31 -43.30 -31.21
CA ASN A 763 9.50 -43.00 -30.39
C ASN A 763 10.09 -41.61 -30.43
N ALA A 764 9.97 -40.93 -29.30
CA ALA A 764 11.13 -40.36 -28.60
C ALA A 764 10.79 -40.11 -27.15
N LEU A 765 11.36 -40.94 -26.30
CA LEU A 765 11.63 -40.70 -24.89
C LEU A 765 12.73 -39.63 -24.78
N LEU A 766 12.70 -38.89 -23.65
CA LEU A 766 13.79 -38.12 -23.07
C LEU A 766 13.85 -36.64 -23.49
N ALA A 767 13.37 -35.80 -22.60
CA ALA A 767 14.06 -34.68 -21.97
C ALA A 767 13.02 -33.70 -21.43
N VAL A 768 12.52 -33.93 -20.22
CA VAL A 768 11.90 -32.88 -19.42
C VAL A 768 12.43 -33.07 -18.00
N ALA A 769 13.52 -32.42 -17.73
CA ALA A 769 13.95 -32.12 -16.39
C ALA A 769 14.77 -30.83 -16.50
N ALA A 770 14.32 -29.83 -15.80
CA ALA A 770 14.95 -28.54 -15.56
C ALA A 770 14.33 -27.36 -16.33
N ALA A 771 13.14 -26.92 -15.91
CA ALA A 771 12.70 -25.52 -15.99
C ALA A 771 11.41 -25.34 -15.22
N LEU A 772 11.48 -25.34 -13.91
CA LEU A 772 10.40 -24.88 -13.04
C LEU A 772 10.99 -24.58 -11.67
N ILE A 773 11.66 -23.48 -11.49
CA ILE A 773 11.85 -22.85 -10.21
C ILE A 773 12.06 -21.37 -10.47
N ALA A 774 10.97 -20.64 -10.57
CA ALA A 774 10.85 -19.22 -10.23
C ALA A 774 9.36 -18.90 -10.20
N ALA A 775 8.64 -19.46 -9.25
CA ALA A 775 7.32 -18.99 -8.92
C ALA A 775 7.42 -18.25 -7.61
N GLY A 776 7.51 -16.94 -7.68
CA GLY A 776 7.18 -16.07 -6.60
C GLY A 776 5.73 -16.28 -6.19
N ALA A 777 5.48 -16.22 -4.90
CA ALA A 777 4.20 -16.43 -4.25
C ALA A 777 3.05 -15.71 -4.97
N GLY A 778 2.25 -16.47 -5.68
CA GLY A 778 0.94 -16.08 -6.13
C GLY A 778 -0.08 -16.93 -5.41
N THR A 779 -0.82 -16.33 -4.51
CA THR A 779 -1.97 -16.94 -3.83
C THR A 779 -2.94 -17.50 -4.86
N ALA A 780 -3.04 -18.84 -4.89
CA ALA A 780 -4.02 -19.53 -5.71
C ALA A 780 -5.40 -19.39 -5.08
N PHE A 781 -6.23 -18.52 -5.62
CA PHE A 781 -7.66 -18.49 -5.33
C PHE A 781 -8.36 -19.64 -6.04
N ILE A 782 -8.86 -20.59 -5.28
CA ILE A 782 -9.78 -21.63 -5.75
C ILE A 782 -11.13 -20.97 -6.06
N ARG A 783 -11.43 -20.75 -7.32
CA ARG A 783 -12.78 -20.47 -7.80
C ARG A 783 -13.60 -21.77 -7.72
N ARG A 784 -14.43 -21.92 -6.73
CA ARG A 784 -15.54 -22.86 -6.77
C ARG A 784 -16.62 -22.31 -7.69
N SER A 785 -16.71 -22.83 -8.91
CA SER A 785 -17.89 -22.65 -9.76
C SER A 785 -19.08 -23.41 -9.12
N ARG A 786 -20.04 -22.69 -8.56
CA ARG A 786 -21.38 -23.24 -8.35
C ARG A 786 -22.16 -23.08 -9.66
N GLN A 787 -22.37 -24.17 -10.37
CA GLN A 787 -23.45 -24.26 -11.32
C GLN A 787 -24.77 -24.24 -10.54
N ALA A 788 -25.55 -23.20 -10.73
CA ALA A 788 -26.94 -23.15 -10.33
C ALA A 788 -27.76 -23.87 -11.42
N LYS A 789 -28.48 -24.90 -11.03
CA LYS A 789 -29.62 -25.42 -11.80
C LYS A 789 -30.91 -24.78 -11.29
N ALA A 790 -31.75 -24.42 -12.25
CA ALA A 790 -33.12 -23.94 -12.24
C ALA A 790 -33.33 -22.48 -11.87
#